data_0e0024704bd0a9fe6e0232977b293934
#
_entry.id   0e0024704bd0a9fe6e0232977b293934
#
_cell.length_a   1.000
_cell.length_b   1.000
_cell.length_c   1.000
_cell.angle_alpha   90.00
_cell.angle_beta   90.00
_cell.angle_gamma   90.00
#
_symmetry.space_group_name_H-M   'P 1'
#
loop_
_entity.id
_entity.type
_entity.pdbx_description
1 polymer ?
#
loop_
_entity_poly.entity_id
_entity_poly.type
_entity_poly.pdbx_seq_one_letter_code
_entity_poly.pdbx_strand_id
1 'polypeptide(L)'
;PLQAVPKRHARSCRRGVFASAARTPDPRPDRPALPLFSCAGKVLLLPDDSLSKIAKDPDTRLMRRLSFLILGLAVSLPSFAAITQSHGYAQFGTLKYPANFQHFDWTNPDAPKGGTLRLMASGSFDTLNPYTLKGTSPIGTGDFLQYGVNELNEPLMVGTGLYDPSGDEPASSYGLIAKSVEYAENRSWVVFNLRPEARFHDGRPITASDVAFSYRTLVKQGHPMYRTYLQEVKRVDILTPHRVRFVLRRSGNPLLILRLGELPVLPQHYWKDRDFRATTFTAPLGSGPYRIVEVDPGRRLVFERVKGWWGEKLPVNRGKYNFDRVVVDFYRDNGVAFEAFKAGEFDFYIEHQAKNWLNNYRFPAVLRGDVIRTEIPHQIPSQTQALFMNTRRAVFKERALRQALGEMFDFEWTNRALFSNSYLRSRSYYPNSEFAASGVPEGQEWLYLSPYRKQLPAQLFKQPFSLPTTEGRGIPRETLRHALGLLADAGWKLSGDRLLNKKGEPLRFEILLVNPSLERILQPYRENLASIGIDARLRTVDHAQYKQRLDQFDYDMILMTLPQTLSPGLEQWQYFHSSQVKVKGSKNYAGIANPVVDAMLNRLLGAHSRDEQVAAARALDRTLLWQYYSIPNWYLNSHRLAYRNRFAFVATPPYTLGLRAWWQKNLETSR
;
A
#
# COMPACT_ATOMS: atom_id res chain seq x y z
N PRO A 1 -27.35 23.27 46.24
CA PRO A 1 -27.21 24.64 46.64
C PRO A 1 -26.10 25.33 45.87
N LEU A 2 -26.48 26.46 45.46
CA LEU A 2 -25.71 27.51 44.80
C LEU A 2 -24.50 28.02 45.61
N GLN A 3 -23.45 28.46 44.88
CA GLN A 3 -22.72 29.73 45.02
C GLN A 3 -21.45 29.65 44.16
N ALA A 4 -21.30 30.38 43.16
CA ALA A 4 -21.10 31.79 42.84
C ALA A 4 -19.59 32.11 42.56
N VAL A 5 -19.39 32.66 41.39
CA VAL A 5 -18.16 33.22 40.74
C VAL A 5 -17.62 34.44 41.52
N PRO A 6 -16.34 34.83 41.37
CA PRO A 6 -16.15 36.15 40.73
C PRO A 6 -15.06 36.26 39.62
N LYS A 7 -15.37 37.17 38.69
CA LYS A 7 -14.51 37.79 37.67
C LYS A 7 -13.55 38.81 38.28
N ARG A 8 -12.47 39.09 37.49
CA ARG A 8 -11.75 40.37 37.23
C ARG A 8 -10.25 40.08 37.08
N HIS A 9 -9.41 40.62 36.22
CA HIS A 9 -9.44 41.88 35.47
C HIS A 9 -8.50 41.75 34.25
N ALA A 10 -8.86 42.44 33.17
CA ALA A 10 -8.03 42.77 32.04
C ALA A 10 -7.06 43.96 32.38
N ARG A 11 -5.89 43.97 31.82
CA ARG A 11 -5.15 45.22 31.53
C ARG A 11 -4.36 45.13 30.22
N SER A 12 -4.63 46.08 29.43
CA SER A 12 -4.15 46.51 28.14
C SER A 12 -2.78 47.25 28.19
N CYS A 13 -2.26 47.51 26.96
CA CYS A 13 -1.25 48.47 26.54
C CYS A 13 0.18 47.92 26.43
N ARG A 14 0.99 48.17 25.38
CA ARG A 14 0.99 49.27 24.41
C ARG A 14 1.87 48.86 23.21
N ARG A 15 1.61 49.53 22.09
CA ARG A 15 2.40 49.62 20.85
C ARG A 15 3.84 50.08 21.09
N GLY A 16 4.79 49.56 20.32
CA GLY A 16 6.10 50.15 20.10
C GLY A 16 6.50 49.88 18.63
N VAL A 17 6.32 50.90 17.81
CA VAL A 17 6.85 51.05 16.44
C VAL A 17 8.31 51.50 16.59
N PHE A 18 9.24 50.83 15.87
CA PHE A 18 10.44 51.50 15.37
C PHE A 18 10.93 50.90 14.06
N ALA A 19 11.30 51.80 13.18
CA ALA A 19 11.62 51.63 11.79
C ALA A 19 13.08 51.24 11.53
N SER A 20 13.28 50.67 10.35
CA SER A 20 14.36 50.91 9.36
C SER A 20 15.82 50.88 9.79
N ALA A 21 16.56 49.92 9.22
CA ALA A 21 17.83 50.26 8.53
C ALA A 21 18.29 49.11 7.63
N ALA A 22 18.39 49.41 6.36
CA ALA A 22 19.00 48.61 5.31
C ALA A 22 20.51 48.44 5.53
N ARG A 23 21.05 47.27 5.19
CA ARG A 23 22.42 47.06 4.68
C ARG A 23 22.53 45.69 4.00
N THR A 24 22.81 45.72 2.71
CA THR A 24 23.47 44.71 1.86
C THR A 24 24.98 44.96 1.87
N PRO A 25 25.85 44.14 1.24
CA PRO A 25 25.81 42.74 0.86
C PRO A 25 27.09 41.94 1.23
N ASP A 26 26.98 40.57 1.10
CA ASP A 26 27.94 39.59 0.55
C ASP A 26 29.31 39.39 1.21
N PRO A 27 30.00 38.24 1.07
CA PRO A 27 30.03 37.28 -0.05
C PRO A 27 29.98 35.76 0.32
N ARG A 28 29.65 34.93 -0.69
CA ARG A 28 29.73 33.49 -0.68
C ARG A 28 31.17 32.96 -0.69
N PRO A 29 31.39 31.71 -0.18
CA PRO A 29 32.46 30.88 -0.73
C PRO A 29 31.93 29.67 -1.51
N ASP A 30 32.62 29.42 -2.56
CA ASP A 30 32.66 28.44 -3.61
C ASP A 30 32.10 27.05 -3.33
N ARG A 31 31.27 26.55 -4.28
CA ARG A 31 30.98 25.15 -4.50
C ARG A 31 32.00 24.55 -5.48
N PRO A 32 32.57 23.38 -5.22
CA PRO A 32 33.34 22.66 -6.21
C PRO A 32 32.44 22.04 -7.29
N ALA A 33 32.86 22.20 -8.54
CA ALA A 33 32.23 21.67 -9.73
C ALA A 33 32.34 20.14 -9.77
N LEU A 34 31.22 19.48 -10.14
CA LEU A 34 31.20 18.07 -10.49
C LEU A 34 31.79 17.88 -11.89
N PRO A 35 32.59 16.83 -12.12
CA PRO A 35 33.19 16.56 -13.43
C PRO A 35 32.13 16.00 -14.39
N LEU A 36 32.06 16.61 -15.56
CA LEU A 36 31.38 16.08 -16.76
C LEU A 36 32.13 14.82 -17.24
N PHE A 37 31.49 13.67 -17.17
CA PHE A 37 31.98 12.48 -17.84
C PHE A 37 31.70 12.59 -19.35
N SER A 38 32.76 12.85 -20.12
CA SER A 38 32.82 12.69 -21.55
C SER A 38 32.92 11.20 -21.90
N CYS A 39 31.92 10.66 -22.59
CA CYS A 39 32.04 9.36 -23.24
C CYS A 39 32.94 9.48 -24.48
N ALA A 40 34.24 9.20 -24.36
CA ALA A 40 35.10 8.96 -25.49
C ALA A 40 34.99 7.49 -25.92
N GLY A 41 34.27 7.24 -27.02
CA GLY A 41 34.31 5.94 -27.72
C GLY A 41 35.71 5.68 -28.26
N LYS A 42 36.32 4.60 -27.82
CA LYS A 42 37.54 4.08 -28.43
C LYS A 42 37.21 3.47 -29.81
N VAL A 43 37.63 4.13 -30.86
CA VAL A 43 37.74 3.56 -32.21
C VAL A 43 39.00 2.71 -32.26
N LEU A 44 38.85 1.41 -32.48
CA LEU A 44 39.98 0.53 -32.80
C LEU A 44 40.53 0.90 -34.20
N LEU A 45 41.71 1.45 -34.25
CA LEU A 45 42.49 1.58 -35.51
C LEU A 45 43.18 0.26 -35.77
N LEU A 46 42.82 -0.38 -36.89
CA LEU A 46 43.59 -1.46 -37.50
C LEU A 46 44.76 -0.86 -38.32
N PRO A 47 45.92 -1.54 -38.43
CA PRO A 47 47.10 -0.96 -39.06
C PRO A 47 46.99 -0.82 -40.57
N ASP A 48 47.49 0.28 -41.04
CA ASP A 48 47.53 0.78 -42.43
C ASP A 48 48.66 0.03 -43.17
N ASP A 49 48.32 -1.00 -43.97
CA ASP A 49 49.27 -1.53 -44.94
C ASP A 49 48.66 -2.28 -46.15
N SER A 50 47.45 -1.95 -46.56
CA SER A 50 46.92 -2.62 -47.77
C SER A 50 46.11 -1.72 -48.76
N LEU A 51 46.23 -0.41 -48.71
CA LEU A 51 45.45 0.51 -49.54
C LEU A 51 46.25 1.34 -50.59
N SER A 52 47.46 0.93 -50.93
CA SER A 52 48.30 1.67 -51.93
C SER A 52 48.17 1.19 -53.37
N LYS A 53 47.23 0.29 -53.73
CA LYS A 53 47.13 -0.27 -55.10
C LYS A 53 45.85 -0.05 -55.87
N ILE A 54 44.85 0.72 -55.36
CA ILE A 54 43.62 0.97 -56.09
C ILE A 54 43.30 2.48 -56.14
N ALA A 55 44.11 3.24 -56.80
CA ALA A 55 43.89 4.68 -57.02
C ALA A 55 44.26 5.11 -58.49
N LYS A 56 43.71 4.49 -59.46
CA LYS A 56 43.84 4.97 -60.87
C LYS A 56 42.62 4.66 -61.73
N ASP A 57 41.41 4.94 -61.28
CA ASP A 57 40.25 4.86 -62.14
C ASP A 57 39.34 6.07 -61.84
N PRO A 58 39.10 6.98 -62.81
CA PRO A 58 38.34 8.21 -62.56
C PRO A 58 36.85 8.02 -62.32
N ASP A 59 36.24 6.85 -62.58
CA ASP A 59 34.80 6.61 -62.39
C ASP A 59 34.41 6.27 -60.97
N THR A 60 35.37 5.91 -60.11
CA THR A 60 35.09 5.59 -58.68
C THR A 60 34.91 6.82 -57.77
N ARG A 61 35.26 8.03 -58.24
CA ARG A 61 35.09 9.28 -57.46
C ARG A 61 33.63 9.76 -57.35
N LEU A 62 32.81 9.44 -58.37
CA LEU A 62 31.38 9.81 -58.37
C LEU A 62 30.57 8.87 -57.45
N MET A 63 30.85 7.58 -57.49
CA MET A 63 30.19 6.60 -56.59
C MET A 63 30.54 6.78 -55.10
N ARG A 64 31.78 7.16 -54.79
CA ARG A 64 32.15 7.48 -53.37
C ARG A 64 31.46 8.73 -52.85
N ARG A 65 31.18 9.72 -53.65
CA ARG A 65 30.44 10.94 -53.24
C ARG A 65 28.95 10.65 -53.04
N LEU A 66 28.34 9.78 -53.87
CA LEU A 66 26.95 9.33 -53.66
C LEU A 66 26.79 8.41 -52.45
N SER A 67 27.74 7.50 -52.16
CA SER A 67 27.70 6.61 -51.01
C SER A 67 27.83 7.41 -49.67
N PHE A 68 28.64 8.47 -49.63
CA PHE A 68 28.71 9.35 -48.44
C PHE A 68 27.47 10.26 -48.30
N LEU A 69 26.79 10.62 -49.37
CA LEU A 69 25.55 11.39 -49.31
C LEU A 69 24.36 10.51 -48.85
N ILE A 70 24.32 9.24 -49.22
CA ILE A 70 23.30 8.26 -48.80
C ILE A 70 23.52 7.83 -47.34
N LEU A 71 24.77 7.70 -46.87
CA LEU A 71 25.09 7.38 -45.51
C LEU A 71 24.83 8.57 -44.55
N GLY A 72 24.96 9.79 -45.06
CA GLY A 72 24.66 11.02 -44.29
C GLY A 72 23.17 11.34 -44.14
N LEU A 73 22.30 10.83 -45.05
CA LEU A 73 20.85 11.00 -44.96
C LEU A 73 20.14 9.94 -44.10
N ALA A 74 20.82 8.83 -43.74
CA ALA A 74 20.24 7.77 -42.90
C ALA A 74 20.32 8.05 -41.39
N VAL A 75 20.88 9.16 -40.94
CA VAL A 75 21.19 9.42 -39.52
C VAL A 75 20.26 10.43 -38.86
N SER A 76 19.17 10.86 -39.49
CA SER A 76 18.25 11.79 -38.83
C SER A 76 16.77 11.56 -39.15
N LEU A 77 16.32 10.29 -39.04
CA LEU A 77 14.91 10.09 -38.78
C LEU A 77 14.70 10.31 -37.28
N PRO A 78 13.87 11.29 -36.86
CA PRO A 78 13.48 11.38 -35.46
C PRO A 78 12.82 10.04 -35.13
N SER A 79 13.38 9.32 -34.17
CA SER A 79 12.73 8.15 -33.56
C SER A 79 11.44 8.67 -32.95
N PHE A 80 10.33 8.59 -33.68
CA PHE A 80 9.02 8.80 -33.09
C PHE A 80 8.87 7.69 -32.06
N ALA A 81 8.94 8.05 -30.77
CA ALA A 81 8.64 7.12 -29.69
C ALA A 81 7.29 6.47 -30.02
N ALA A 82 7.26 5.15 -30.13
CA ALA A 82 6.05 4.41 -30.45
C ALA A 82 4.95 4.80 -29.47
N ILE A 83 3.75 5.08 -29.98
CA ILE A 83 2.57 5.41 -29.20
C ILE A 83 1.78 4.13 -29.04
N THR A 84 1.54 3.72 -27.79
CA THR A 84 0.67 2.59 -27.48
C THR A 84 -0.73 3.12 -27.17
N GLN A 85 -1.75 2.55 -27.81
CA GLN A 85 -3.16 2.76 -27.49
C GLN A 85 -3.78 1.44 -27.04
N SER A 86 -4.49 1.44 -25.91
CA SER A 86 -5.09 0.23 -25.33
C SER A 86 -6.41 0.54 -24.63
N HIS A 87 -7.25 -0.49 -24.46
CA HIS A 87 -8.49 -0.47 -23.63
C HIS A 87 -8.21 -0.53 -22.14
N GLY A 88 -6.97 -0.76 -21.76
CA GLY A 88 -6.49 -0.83 -20.37
C GLY A 88 -4.99 -0.58 -20.30
N TYR A 89 -4.44 -0.68 -19.10
CA TYR A 89 -3.01 -0.52 -18.83
C TYR A 89 -2.52 -1.57 -17.86
N ALA A 90 -1.51 -2.32 -18.22
CA ALA A 90 -0.74 -3.17 -17.33
C ALA A 90 0.58 -2.48 -16.97
N GLN A 91 0.95 -2.50 -15.69
CA GLN A 91 2.24 -1.97 -15.26
C GLN A 91 3.38 -2.69 -15.95
N PHE A 92 3.26 -4.01 -16.07
CA PHE A 92 4.19 -4.90 -16.76
C PHE A 92 3.43 -5.91 -17.62
N GLY A 93 4.05 -6.31 -18.72
CA GLY A 93 3.48 -7.33 -19.60
C GLY A 93 2.23 -6.89 -20.36
N THR A 94 1.30 -7.82 -20.53
CA THR A 94 0.05 -7.66 -21.28
C THR A 94 -1.15 -7.80 -20.34
N LEU A 95 -2.28 -7.21 -20.73
CA LEU A 95 -3.54 -7.35 -20.02
C LEU A 95 -4.09 -8.79 -20.13
N LYS A 96 -4.63 -9.32 -19.05
CA LYS A 96 -5.29 -10.63 -19.03
C LYS A 96 -6.53 -10.65 -19.93
N TYR A 97 -7.36 -9.62 -19.84
CA TYR A 97 -8.59 -9.53 -20.63
C TYR A 97 -8.35 -8.80 -21.94
N PRO A 98 -8.72 -9.38 -23.11
CA PRO A 98 -8.58 -8.74 -24.41
C PRO A 98 -9.55 -7.58 -24.59
N ALA A 99 -9.34 -6.74 -25.62
CA ALA A 99 -10.13 -5.53 -25.84
C ALA A 99 -11.65 -5.78 -26.04
N ASN A 100 -12.02 -6.97 -26.46
CA ASN A 100 -13.41 -7.39 -26.70
C ASN A 100 -14.00 -8.27 -25.59
N PHE A 101 -13.36 -8.32 -24.39
CA PHE A 101 -13.92 -9.09 -23.28
C PHE A 101 -15.32 -8.60 -22.91
N GLN A 102 -16.15 -9.50 -22.42
CA GLN A 102 -17.56 -9.22 -22.13
C GLN A 102 -17.85 -8.96 -20.65
N HIS A 103 -17.11 -9.59 -19.76
CA HIS A 103 -17.16 -9.42 -18.31
C HIS A 103 -15.90 -10.05 -17.70
N PHE A 104 -15.63 -9.78 -16.43
CA PHE A 104 -14.57 -10.50 -15.71
C PHE A 104 -14.96 -11.93 -15.39
N ASP A 105 -14.03 -12.87 -15.41
CA ASP A 105 -14.29 -14.32 -15.22
C ASP A 105 -14.98 -14.65 -13.89
N TRP A 106 -14.77 -13.82 -12.88
CA TRP A 106 -15.34 -13.99 -11.55
C TRP A 106 -16.71 -13.30 -11.34
N THR A 107 -17.34 -12.83 -12.40
CA THR A 107 -18.68 -12.22 -12.36
C THR A 107 -19.69 -13.05 -13.13
N ASN A 108 -20.94 -13.05 -12.70
CA ASN A 108 -22.06 -13.60 -13.46
C ASN A 108 -22.77 -12.44 -14.20
N PRO A 109 -22.64 -12.36 -15.54
CA PRO A 109 -23.28 -11.28 -16.32
C PRO A 109 -24.81 -11.28 -16.22
N ASP A 110 -25.40 -12.43 -15.90
CA ASP A 110 -26.85 -12.66 -15.79
C ASP A 110 -27.32 -12.66 -14.33
N ALA A 111 -26.48 -12.21 -13.39
CA ALA A 111 -26.84 -12.11 -11.98
C ALA A 111 -28.10 -11.22 -11.81
N PRO A 112 -29.14 -11.72 -11.11
CA PRO A 112 -30.35 -10.93 -10.89
C PRO A 112 -30.06 -9.66 -10.12
N LYS A 113 -30.69 -8.57 -10.55
CA LYS A 113 -30.62 -7.26 -9.87
C LYS A 113 -31.80 -7.15 -8.90
N GLY A 114 -31.52 -6.74 -7.67
CA GLY A 114 -32.55 -6.50 -6.67
C GLY A 114 -32.15 -6.85 -5.25
N GLY A 115 -33.06 -6.62 -4.32
CA GLY A 115 -32.88 -6.93 -2.91
C GLY A 115 -32.03 -5.94 -2.14
N THR A 116 -31.81 -6.24 -0.87
CA THR A 116 -31.06 -5.42 0.07
C THR A 116 -29.91 -6.21 0.67
N LEU A 117 -28.71 -5.61 0.66
CA LEU A 117 -27.55 -6.06 1.38
C LEU A 117 -27.36 -5.22 2.62
N ARG A 118 -27.33 -5.83 3.80
CA ARG A 118 -27.05 -5.16 5.08
C ARG A 118 -25.64 -5.49 5.53
N LEU A 119 -24.88 -4.48 5.83
CA LEU A 119 -23.47 -4.56 6.20
C LEU A 119 -23.20 -3.84 7.52
N MET A 120 -22.10 -4.14 8.14
CA MET A 120 -21.60 -3.41 9.29
C MET A 120 -20.30 -2.70 8.94
N ALA A 121 -20.02 -1.58 9.62
CA ALA A 121 -18.72 -0.93 9.59
C ALA A 121 -18.24 -0.63 11.00
N SER A 122 -16.92 -0.70 11.22
CA SER A 122 -16.31 -0.44 12.52
C SER A 122 -16.17 1.07 12.78
N GLY A 123 -16.48 1.50 14.00
CA GLY A 123 -16.29 2.88 14.44
C GLY A 123 -17.49 3.79 14.26
N SER A 124 -17.28 4.97 13.70
CA SER A 124 -18.27 6.03 13.48
C SER A 124 -17.73 7.00 12.42
N PHE A 125 -18.57 7.92 11.94
CA PHE A 125 -18.15 8.95 10.98
C PHE A 125 -18.74 10.33 11.36
N ASP A 126 -18.04 11.39 10.94
CA ASP A 126 -18.42 12.78 11.15
C ASP A 126 -18.33 13.63 9.86
N THR A 127 -18.06 13.00 8.73
CA THR A 127 -18.08 13.60 7.40
C THR A 127 -18.33 12.56 6.32
N LEU A 128 -18.92 12.99 5.19
CA LEU A 128 -19.04 12.17 3.97
C LEU A 128 -18.00 12.54 2.91
N ASN A 129 -17.08 13.47 3.20
CA ASN A 129 -16.00 13.84 2.29
C ASN A 129 -14.80 12.90 2.48
N PRO A 130 -14.49 11.97 1.53
CA PRO A 130 -13.41 11.00 1.69
C PRO A 130 -12.05 11.57 1.25
N TYR A 131 -12.00 12.78 0.71
CA TYR A 131 -10.83 13.27 -0.02
C TYR A 131 -9.90 14.13 0.84
N THR A 132 -10.28 14.44 2.07
CA THR A 132 -9.53 15.35 2.96
C THR A 132 -9.12 14.68 4.27
N LEU A 133 -8.25 15.36 5.05
CA LEU A 133 -7.86 14.89 6.39
C LEU A 133 -8.83 15.36 7.49
N LYS A 134 -9.74 16.26 7.18
CA LYS A 134 -10.63 16.84 8.17
C LYS A 134 -11.84 15.93 8.38
N GLY A 135 -12.02 15.49 9.60
CA GLY A 135 -13.07 14.54 9.97
C GLY A 135 -12.71 13.09 9.67
N THR A 136 -13.61 12.19 10.02
CA THR A 136 -13.55 10.75 9.77
C THR A 136 -14.64 10.39 8.77
N SER A 137 -14.24 10.12 7.52
CA SER A 137 -15.16 9.63 6.51
C SER A 137 -15.20 8.11 6.53
N PRO A 138 -16.38 7.48 6.40
CA PRO A 138 -16.49 6.03 6.26
C PRO A 138 -16.02 5.58 4.87
N ILE A 139 -16.21 6.43 3.86
CA ILE A 139 -15.86 6.15 2.47
C ILE A 139 -14.33 6.11 2.36
N GLY A 140 -13.80 5.04 1.75
CA GLY A 140 -12.36 4.82 1.67
C GLY A 140 -11.74 4.11 2.89
N THR A 141 -12.52 3.72 3.90
CA THR A 141 -12.05 2.86 4.99
C THR A 141 -12.00 1.39 4.56
N GLY A 142 -11.27 0.55 5.32
CA GLY A 142 -11.08 -0.86 5.00
C GLY A 142 -12.38 -1.64 4.79
N ASP A 143 -13.39 -1.40 5.61
CA ASP A 143 -14.70 -2.07 5.51
C ASP A 143 -15.41 -1.69 4.21
N PHE A 144 -15.49 -0.39 3.89
CA PHE A 144 -16.14 0.10 2.66
C PHE A 144 -15.41 -0.34 1.39
N LEU A 145 -14.09 -0.43 1.43
CA LEU A 145 -13.29 -0.93 0.31
C LEU A 145 -13.60 -2.38 -0.03
N GLN A 146 -13.81 -3.22 1.00
CA GLN A 146 -14.20 -4.61 0.81
C GLN A 146 -15.64 -4.74 0.30
N TYR A 147 -16.54 -3.87 0.74
CA TYR A 147 -17.96 -3.89 0.37
C TYR A 147 -18.24 -3.36 -1.04
N GLY A 148 -17.35 -2.56 -1.60
CA GLY A 148 -17.49 -2.03 -2.95
C GLY A 148 -18.58 -0.97 -3.11
N VAL A 149 -18.90 -0.23 -2.05
CA VAL A 149 -19.83 0.89 -2.05
C VAL A 149 -19.16 2.25 -1.83
N ASN A 150 -17.86 2.28 -1.93
CA ASN A 150 -17.02 3.46 -1.69
C ASN A 150 -16.85 4.37 -2.92
N GLU A 151 -17.29 3.93 -4.11
CA GLU A 151 -17.12 4.71 -5.33
C GLU A 151 -18.31 5.64 -5.56
N LEU A 152 -18.32 6.74 -4.85
CA LEU A 152 -19.26 7.82 -5.15
C LEU A 152 -18.92 8.51 -6.49
N ASN A 153 -17.62 8.74 -6.74
CA ASN A 153 -17.11 9.31 -7.98
C ASN A 153 -16.23 8.27 -8.68
N GLU A 154 -16.66 7.84 -9.86
CA GLU A 154 -15.93 6.87 -10.65
C GLU A 154 -14.54 7.39 -11.04
N PRO A 155 -13.52 6.50 -11.09
CA PRO A 155 -12.20 6.81 -11.60
C PRO A 155 -12.15 6.73 -13.13
N LEU A 156 -11.03 7.15 -13.71
CA LEU A 156 -10.80 7.02 -15.15
C LEU A 156 -10.77 5.55 -15.59
N MET A 157 -10.18 4.68 -14.78
CA MET A 157 -10.01 3.25 -15.05
C MET A 157 -10.31 2.43 -13.79
N VAL A 158 -10.83 1.22 -13.95
CA VAL A 158 -11.03 0.23 -12.89
C VAL A 158 -9.82 -0.67 -12.83
N GLY A 159 -9.21 -0.81 -11.69
CA GLY A 159 -8.05 -1.67 -11.62
C GLY A 159 -7.43 -1.87 -10.27
N THR A 160 -6.21 -2.36 -10.33
CA THR A 160 -5.36 -2.69 -9.21
C THR A 160 -4.87 -1.47 -8.45
N GLY A 161 -5.79 -0.72 -7.88
CA GLY A 161 -5.44 0.20 -6.81
C GLY A 161 -4.93 -0.56 -5.59
N LEU A 162 -4.47 0.20 -4.59
CA LEU A 162 -4.23 -0.34 -3.25
C LEU A 162 -5.47 -1.07 -2.71
N TYR A 163 -6.63 -0.79 -3.25
CA TYR A 163 -7.92 -1.12 -2.65
C TYR A 163 -8.95 -1.67 -3.63
N ASP A 164 -8.71 -1.63 -4.93
CA ASP A 164 -9.64 -2.16 -5.93
C ASP A 164 -8.91 -2.90 -7.07
N PRO A 165 -8.41 -4.09 -6.80
CA PRO A 165 -7.89 -4.94 -7.84
C PRO A 165 -8.99 -5.32 -8.85
N SER A 166 -8.61 -5.62 -10.08
CA SER A 166 -9.49 -6.27 -11.04
C SER A 166 -10.07 -7.59 -10.50
N GLY A 167 -9.49 -8.07 -9.42
CA GLY A 167 -9.88 -9.26 -8.69
C GLY A 167 -8.95 -10.43 -8.93
N ASP A 168 -8.51 -10.62 -10.15
CA ASP A 168 -7.75 -11.79 -10.60
C ASP A 168 -6.50 -11.46 -11.42
N GLU A 169 -6.13 -10.18 -11.48
CA GLU A 169 -4.94 -9.71 -12.19
C GLU A 169 -4.25 -8.60 -11.40
N PRO A 170 -2.96 -8.75 -11.02
CA PRO A 170 -2.24 -7.73 -10.31
C PRO A 170 -1.74 -6.61 -11.24
N ALA A 171 -1.63 -5.40 -10.72
CA ALA A 171 -0.98 -4.24 -11.37
C ALA A 171 -1.53 -3.90 -12.76
N SER A 172 -2.84 -4.07 -12.98
CA SER A 172 -3.52 -3.77 -14.24
C SER A 172 -4.79 -2.97 -14.01
N SER A 173 -5.23 -2.20 -14.99
CA SER A 173 -6.49 -1.46 -14.96
C SER A 173 -7.14 -1.40 -16.34
N TYR A 174 -8.47 -1.32 -16.35
CA TYR A 174 -9.32 -1.35 -17.54
C TYR A 174 -10.17 -0.08 -17.62
N GLY A 175 -10.46 0.37 -18.83
CA GLY A 175 -11.17 1.61 -19.06
C GLY A 175 -12.57 1.64 -18.44
N LEU A 176 -12.86 2.70 -17.66
CA LEU A 176 -14.16 2.99 -17.07
C LEU A 176 -14.68 4.34 -17.63
N ILE A 177 -14.43 5.50 -16.98
CA ILE A 177 -14.72 6.81 -17.58
C ILE A 177 -13.88 7.00 -18.86
N ALA A 178 -12.61 6.59 -18.85
CA ALA A 178 -11.83 6.48 -20.07
C ALA A 178 -12.18 5.19 -20.81
N LYS A 179 -12.47 5.29 -22.12
CA LYS A 179 -12.67 4.12 -22.98
C LYS A 179 -11.34 3.50 -23.42
N SER A 180 -10.28 4.30 -23.47
CA SER A 180 -8.93 3.87 -23.82
C SER A 180 -7.89 4.83 -23.26
N VAL A 181 -6.65 4.35 -23.20
CA VAL A 181 -5.47 5.09 -22.79
C VAL A 181 -4.43 5.07 -23.92
N GLU A 182 -3.79 6.22 -24.16
CA GLU A 182 -2.65 6.35 -25.07
C GLU A 182 -1.43 6.80 -24.27
N TYR A 183 -0.28 6.23 -24.52
CA TYR A 183 0.96 6.64 -23.83
C TYR A 183 2.20 6.46 -24.70
N ALA A 184 3.20 7.28 -24.45
CA ALA A 184 4.51 7.11 -25.06
C ALA A 184 5.19 5.86 -24.45
N GLU A 185 5.95 5.12 -25.26
CA GLU A 185 6.72 3.96 -24.82
C GLU A 185 7.63 4.29 -23.63
N ASN A 186 8.25 5.45 -23.63
CA ASN A 186 9.06 5.96 -22.52
C ASN A 186 8.25 6.55 -21.36
N ARG A 187 6.91 6.47 -21.41
CA ARG A 187 5.98 6.96 -20.37
C ARG A 187 6.20 8.43 -19.97
N SER A 188 6.59 9.29 -20.93
CA SER A 188 6.73 10.73 -20.67
C SER A 188 5.40 11.48 -20.63
N TRP A 189 4.35 10.89 -21.17
CA TRP A 189 2.97 11.39 -21.13
C TRP A 189 1.96 10.24 -21.24
N VAL A 190 0.74 10.52 -20.80
CA VAL A 190 -0.43 9.64 -20.99
C VAL A 190 -1.65 10.49 -21.36
N VAL A 191 -2.47 9.98 -22.29
CA VAL A 191 -3.77 10.56 -22.68
C VAL A 191 -4.87 9.57 -22.32
N PHE A 192 -5.89 10.06 -21.64
CA PHE A 192 -7.13 9.32 -21.42
C PHE A 192 -8.21 9.80 -22.37
N ASN A 193 -8.78 8.90 -23.16
CA ASN A 193 -9.88 9.14 -24.08
C ASN A 193 -11.19 8.81 -23.35
N LEU A 194 -11.97 9.83 -22.99
CA LEU A 194 -13.17 9.69 -22.17
C LEU A 194 -14.37 9.20 -22.99
N ARG A 195 -15.28 8.49 -22.33
CA ARG A 195 -16.56 8.05 -22.88
C ARG A 195 -17.54 9.23 -22.96
N PRO A 196 -18.13 9.53 -24.12
CA PRO A 196 -19.14 10.60 -24.22
C PRO A 196 -20.41 10.32 -23.41
N GLU A 197 -20.72 9.03 -23.16
CA GLU A 197 -21.86 8.59 -22.37
C GLU A 197 -21.68 8.73 -20.86
N ALA A 198 -20.45 8.93 -20.36
CA ALA A 198 -20.20 9.07 -18.93
C ALA A 198 -20.86 10.32 -18.34
N ARG A 199 -21.59 10.16 -17.23
CA ARG A 199 -22.43 11.19 -16.60
C ARG A 199 -22.32 11.20 -15.09
N PHE A 200 -22.47 12.37 -14.49
CA PHE A 200 -22.78 12.50 -13.07
C PHE A 200 -24.26 12.15 -12.80
N HIS A 201 -24.62 11.97 -11.52
CA HIS A 201 -26.00 11.62 -11.11
C HIS A 201 -27.05 12.70 -11.46
N ASP A 202 -26.63 13.94 -11.70
CA ASP A 202 -27.49 15.03 -12.16
C ASP A 202 -27.67 15.05 -13.70
N GLY A 203 -27.12 14.06 -14.42
CA GLY A 203 -27.21 13.91 -15.86
C GLY A 203 -26.16 14.70 -16.65
N ARG A 204 -25.36 15.57 -16.04
CA ARG A 204 -24.32 16.33 -16.74
C ARG A 204 -23.18 15.41 -17.20
N PRO A 205 -22.64 15.65 -18.43
CA PRO A 205 -21.55 14.85 -18.96
C PRO A 205 -20.27 15.03 -18.14
N ILE A 206 -19.48 13.95 -18.05
CA ILE A 206 -18.13 13.99 -17.51
C ILE A 206 -17.17 14.39 -18.62
N THR A 207 -16.35 15.41 -18.38
CA THR A 207 -15.45 15.99 -19.38
C THR A 207 -13.99 16.03 -18.92
N ALA A 208 -13.08 16.30 -19.87
CA ALA A 208 -11.67 16.53 -19.59
C ALA A 208 -11.44 17.70 -18.62
N SER A 209 -12.37 18.67 -18.55
CA SER A 209 -12.32 19.76 -17.57
C SER A 209 -12.52 19.25 -16.15
N ASP A 210 -13.45 18.30 -15.95
CA ASP A 210 -13.69 17.69 -14.63
C ASP A 210 -12.45 16.87 -14.18
N VAL A 211 -11.82 16.14 -15.10
CA VAL A 211 -10.58 15.40 -14.82
C VAL A 211 -9.45 16.35 -14.41
N ALA A 212 -9.23 17.41 -15.18
CA ALA A 212 -8.21 18.40 -14.87
C ALA A 212 -8.49 19.16 -13.57
N PHE A 213 -9.77 19.45 -13.28
CA PHE A 213 -10.21 20.02 -12.01
C PHE A 213 -9.92 19.06 -10.85
N SER A 214 -10.30 17.78 -10.98
CA SER A 214 -10.09 16.76 -9.96
C SER A 214 -8.61 16.64 -9.58
N TYR A 215 -7.75 16.51 -10.58
CA TYR A 215 -6.29 16.47 -10.34
C TYR A 215 -5.81 17.70 -9.54
N ARG A 216 -6.16 18.93 -10.00
CA ARG A 216 -5.71 20.16 -9.34
C ARG A 216 -6.26 20.28 -7.92
N THR A 217 -7.52 19.92 -7.71
CA THR A 217 -8.19 20.01 -6.40
C THR A 217 -7.61 19.01 -5.42
N LEU A 218 -7.47 17.74 -5.82
CA LEU A 218 -6.94 16.69 -4.96
C LEU A 218 -5.46 16.94 -4.58
N VAL A 219 -4.63 17.35 -5.52
CA VAL A 219 -3.21 17.68 -5.24
C VAL A 219 -3.07 18.90 -4.34
N LYS A 220 -3.91 19.93 -4.50
CA LYS A 220 -3.83 21.19 -3.75
C LYS A 220 -4.53 21.13 -2.40
N GLN A 221 -5.69 20.48 -2.32
CA GLN A 221 -6.62 20.56 -1.18
C GLN A 221 -6.97 19.20 -0.58
N GLY A 222 -6.71 18.11 -1.29
CA GLY A 222 -6.99 16.75 -0.85
C GLY A 222 -5.99 16.21 0.17
N HIS A 223 -6.20 14.94 0.54
CA HIS A 223 -5.28 14.21 1.42
C HIS A 223 -3.84 14.28 0.86
N PRO A 224 -2.81 14.47 1.70
CA PRO A 224 -1.41 14.58 1.26
C PRO A 224 -0.91 13.44 0.36
N MET A 225 -1.51 12.26 0.46
CA MET A 225 -1.19 11.12 -0.40
C MET A 225 -1.33 11.44 -1.90
N TYR A 226 -2.36 12.22 -2.30
CA TYR A 226 -2.53 12.62 -3.69
C TYR A 226 -1.34 13.44 -4.20
N ARG A 227 -0.83 14.36 -3.40
CA ARG A 227 0.37 15.14 -3.75
C ARG A 227 1.59 14.22 -3.88
N THR A 228 1.76 13.28 -2.96
CA THR A 228 2.90 12.34 -2.98
C THR A 228 2.85 11.45 -4.22
N TYR A 229 1.70 10.86 -4.54
CA TYR A 229 1.58 9.94 -5.68
C TYR A 229 1.62 10.64 -7.04
N LEU A 230 1.09 11.87 -7.12
CA LEU A 230 0.94 12.61 -8.37
C LEU A 230 1.98 13.72 -8.58
N GLN A 231 3.01 13.82 -7.73
CA GLN A 231 4.07 14.85 -7.82
C GLN A 231 4.86 14.82 -9.13
N GLU A 232 4.93 13.68 -9.79
CA GLU A 232 5.62 13.52 -11.07
C GLU A 232 4.83 14.08 -12.26
N VAL A 233 3.59 14.52 -12.07
CA VAL A 233 2.83 15.22 -13.13
C VAL A 233 3.38 16.65 -13.26
N LYS A 234 3.83 17.00 -14.48
CA LYS A 234 4.33 18.33 -14.84
C LYS A 234 3.19 19.29 -15.15
N ARG A 235 2.22 18.84 -15.97
CA ARG A 235 1.02 19.59 -16.36
C ARG A 235 -0.07 18.67 -16.87
N VAL A 236 -1.29 19.21 -16.91
CA VAL A 236 -2.49 18.55 -17.46
C VAL A 236 -3.02 19.41 -18.59
N ASP A 237 -3.12 18.84 -19.79
CA ASP A 237 -3.60 19.51 -20.99
C ASP A 237 -4.99 18.96 -21.38
N ILE A 238 -5.96 19.84 -21.60
CA ILE A 238 -7.27 19.50 -22.16
C ILE A 238 -7.13 19.58 -23.68
N LEU A 239 -7.13 18.42 -24.37
CA LEU A 239 -6.96 18.38 -25.83
C LEU A 239 -8.32 18.58 -26.54
N THR A 240 -9.36 17.94 -26.01
CA THR A 240 -10.76 18.09 -26.44
C THR A 240 -11.67 17.88 -25.23
N PRO A 241 -12.99 18.10 -25.30
CA PRO A 241 -13.91 17.78 -24.20
C PRO A 241 -13.81 16.34 -23.67
N HIS A 242 -13.36 15.39 -24.53
CA HIS A 242 -13.24 13.97 -24.17
C HIS A 242 -11.80 13.43 -24.26
N ARG A 243 -10.79 14.30 -24.30
CA ARG A 243 -9.38 13.88 -24.29
C ARG A 243 -8.57 14.74 -23.35
N VAL A 244 -7.92 14.13 -22.36
CA VAL A 244 -7.06 14.80 -21.38
C VAL A 244 -5.67 14.15 -21.38
N ARG A 245 -4.63 14.99 -21.41
CA ARG A 245 -3.23 14.56 -21.41
C ARG A 245 -2.54 14.97 -20.12
N PHE A 246 -1.89 14.00 -19.49
CA PHE A 246 -0.96 14.25 -18.39
C PHE A 246 0.48 14.15 -18.93
N VAL A 247 1.25 15.22 -18.79
CA VAL A 247 2.68 15.26 -19.12
C VAL A 247 3.47 15.06 -17.84
N LEU A 248 4.43 14.13 -17.86
CA LEU A 248 5.18 13.72 -16.67
C LEU A 248 6.53 14.45 -16.60
N ARG A 249 7.04 14.64 -15.38
CA ARG A 249 8.34 15.30 -15.12
C ARG A 249 9.52 14.41 -15.48
N ARG A 250 9.34 13.11 -15.24
CA ARG A 250 10.33 12.08 -15.54
C ARG A 250 9.63 10.98 -16.36
N SER A 251 10.38 10.39 -17.26
CA SER A 251 9.94 9.22 -18.01
C SER A 251 10.18 7.94 -17.22
N GLY A 252 9.51 6.86 -17.60
CA GLY A 252 9.82 5.50 -17.14
C GLY A 252 9.10 5.01 -15.89
N ASN A 253 8.27 5.80 -15.21
CA ASN A 253 7.52 5.30 -14.05
C ASN A 253 6.20 4.61 -14.48
N PRO A 254 6.15 3.26 -14.55
CA PRO A 254 4.96 2.55 -15.02
C PRO A 254 3.80 2.61 -14.03
N LEU A 255 4.08 2.74 -12.73
CA LEU A 255 3.05 2.79 -11.70
C LEU A 255 2.23 4.08 -11.74
N LEU A 256 2.80 5.18 -12.25
CA LEU A 256 2.12 6.48 -12.27
C LEU A 256 0.89 6.49 -13.19
N ILE A 257 0.92 5.75 -14.31
CA ILE A 257 -0.24 5.64 -15.20
C ILE A 257 -1.41 4.94 -14.49
N LEU A 258 -1.14 3.87 -13.73
CA LEU A 258 -2.16 3.23 -12.88
C LEU A 258 -2.74 4.22 -11.87
N ARG A 259 -1.88 4.98 -11.17
CA ARG A 259 -2.32 5.96 -10.18
C ARG A 259 -3.15 7.10 -10.78
N LEU A 260 -2.86 7.49 -12.00
CA LEU A 260 -3.69 8.45 -12.75
C LEU A 260 -5.02 7.82 -13.18
N GLY A 261 -5.01 6.53 -13.54
CA GLY A 261 -6.23 5.77 -13.85
C GLY A 261 -7.19 5.68 -12.66
N GLU A 262 -6.67 5.59 -11.44
CA GLU A 262 -7.44 5.55 -10.18
C GLU A 262 -7.96 6.92 -9.70
N LEU A 263 -7.63 8.01 -10.42
CA LEU A 263 -8.05 9.34 -10.03
C LEU A 263 -9.60 9.46 -10.05
N PRO A 264 -10.27 9.72 -8.91
CA PRO A 264 -11.71 9.94 -8.89
C PRO A 264 -12.04 11.22 -9.64
N VAL A 265 -13.05 11.17 -10.53
CA VAL A 265 -13.44 12.32 -11.32
C VAL A 265 -14.55 13.09 -10.61
N LEU A 266 -14.20 14.24 -10.07
CA LEU A 266 -15.08 15.11 -9.29
C LEU A 266 -15.88 16.06 -10.21
N PRO A 267 -17.17 16.30 -9.93
CA PRO A 267 -17.97 17.26 -10.68
C PRO A 267 -17.51 18.70 -10.40
N GLN A 268 -16.84 19.33 -11.37
CA GLN A 268 -16.34 20.70 -11.24
C GLN A 268 -17.47 21.67 -10.90
N HIS A 269 -18.64 21.56 -11.54
CA HIS A 269 -19.79 22.43 -11.32
C HIS A 269 -20.38 22.32 -9.91
N TYR A 270 -20.23 21.16 -9.24
CA TYR A 270 -20.68 20.96 -7.87
C TYR A 270 -19.69 21.56 -6.85
N TRP A 271 -18.39 21.35 -7.08
CA TRP A 271 -17.35 21.71 -6.10
C TRP A 271 -16.81 23.13 -6.24
N LYS A 272 -16.97 23.81 -7.39
CA LYS A 272 -16.38 25.13 -7.63
C LYS A 272 -16.82 26.20 -6.62
N ASP A 273 -18.06 26.11 -6.12
CA ASP A 273 -18.68 27.08 -5.20
C ASP A 273 -18.79 26.53 -3.77
N ARG A 274 -18.06 25.45 -3.43
CA ARG A 274 -18.05 24.80 -2.10
C ARG A 274 -16.66 24.74 -1.54
N ASP A 275 -16.55 24.85 -0.20
CA ASP A 275 -15.28 24.57 0.47
C ASP A 275 -14.99 23.07 0.42
N PHE A 276 -14.05 22.68 -0.44
CA PHE A 276 -13.64 21.29 -0.62
C PHE A 276 -13.11 20.63 0.66
N ARG A 277 -12.62 21.43 1.62
CA ARG A 277 -12.05 20.93 2.89
C ARG A 277 -13.07 20.85 4.02
N ALA A 278 -14.28 21.32 3.82
CA ALA A 278 -15.31 21.29 4.85
C ALA A 278 -15.76 19.85 5.14
N THR A 279 -16.01 19.57 6.42
CA THR A 279 -16.78 18.38 6.82
C THR A 279 -18.24 18.57 6.42
N THR A 280 -18.90 17.51 5.98
CA THR A 280 -20.28 17.55 5.54
C THR A 280 -20.99 16.22 5.75
N PHE A 281 -22.27 16.27 6.09
CA PHE A 281 -23.21 15.15 6.01
C PHE A 281 -24.11 15.21 4.76
N THR A 282 -23.95 16.24 3.93
CA THR A 282 -24.60 16.29 2.62
C THR A 282 -23.94 15.28 1.69
N ALA A 283 -24.72 14.36 1.14
CA ALA A 283 -24.24 13.38 0.17
C ALA A 283 -23.60 14.08 -1.03
N PRO A 284 -22.34 13.81 -1.37
CA PRO A 284 -21.69 14.40 -2.52
C PRO A 284 -22.36 13.96 -3.83
N LEU A 285 -22.36 14.85 -4.83
CA LEU A 285 -22.78 14.50 -6.19
C LEU A 285 -21.79 13.49 -6.78
N GLY A 286 -22.28 12.30 -7.11
CA GLY A 286 -21.49 11.18 -7.60
C GLY A 286 -21.69 10.89 -9.08
N SER A 287 -21.02 9.85 -9.56
CA SER A 287 -21.12 9.29 -10.91
C SER A 287 -21.16 7.75 -10.92
N GLY A 288 -21.09 7.14 -9.73
CA GLY A 288 -21.00 5.70 -9.52
C GLY A 288 -22.32 4.94 -9.57
N PRO A 289 -22.27 3.60 -9.37
CA PRO A 289 -23.45 2.74 -9.45
C PRO A 289 -24.43 2.95 -8.30
N TYR A 290 -23.97 3.54 -7.19
CA TYR A 290 -24.78 3.84 -6.02
C TYR A 290 -24.75 5.33 -5.66
N ARG A 291 -25.85 5.81 -5.07
CA ARG A 291 -25.95 7.13 -4.44
C ARG A 291 -26.36 6.98 -2.97
N ILE A 292 -25.88 7.85 -2.11
CA ILE A 292 -26.34 7.94 -0.71
C ILE A 292 -27.71 8.57 -0.69
N VAL A 293 -28.69 7.89 -0.06
CA VAL A 293 -30.10 8.36 0.04
C VAL A 293 -30.53 8.63 1.48
N GLU A 294 -29.83 8.05 2.46
CA GLU A 294 -30.12 8.26 3.88
C GLU A 294 -28.80 8.35 4.66
N VAL A 295 -28.72 9.31 5.56
CA VAL A 295 -27.57 9.56 6.45
C VAL A 295 -28.10 9.74 7.86
N ASP A 296 -27.77 8.79 8.75
CA ASP A 296 -27.86 8.97 10.20
C ASP A 296 -26.43 9.19 10.72
N PRO A 297 -26.05 10.42 11.09
CA PRO A 297 -24.68 10.79 11.38
C PRO A 297 -24.00 9.88 12.42
N GLY A 298 -22.89 9.26 12.03
CA GLY A 298 -22.11 8.38 12.87
C GLY A 298 -22.70 7.00 13.11
N ARG A 299 -23.89 6.68 12.58
CA ARG A 299 -24.64 5.46 12.88
C ARG A 299 -25.02 4.64 11.66
N ARG A 300 -25.54 5.27 10.59
CA ARG A 300 -26.06 4.55 9.40
C ARG A 300 -25.86 5.31 8.12
N LEU A 301 -25.57 4.59 7.05
CA LEU A 301 -25.64 5.05 5.67
C LEU A 301 -26.47 4.08 4.83
N VAL A 302 -27.30 4.64 3.97
CA VAL A 302 -28.07 3.85 2.99
C VAL A 302 -27.73 4.31 1.59
N PHE A 303 -27.34 3.34 0.78
CA PHE A 303 -27.04 3.50 -0.63
C PHE A 303 -28.15 2.89 -1.46
N GLU A 304 -28.54 3.57 -2.54
CA GLU A 304 -29.50 3.10 -3.53
C GLU A 304 -28.83 2.98 -4.90
N ARG A 305 -29.10 1.88 -5.59
CA ARG A 305 -28.56 1.65 -6.94
C ARG A 305 -29.17 2.63 -7.93
N VAL A 306 -28.35 3.28 -8.72
CA VAL A 306 -28.76 4.23 -9.75
C VAL A 306 -29.33 3.44 -10.95
N LYS A 307 -30.65 3.50 -11.15
CA LYS A 307 -31.30 2.85 -12.30
C LYS A 307 -30.86 3.52 -13.60
N GLY A 308 -30.47 2.72 -14.60
CA GLY A 308 -29.99 3.23 -15.87
C GLY A 308 -28.63 3.94 -15.76
N TRP A 309 -27.82 3.57 -14.77
CA TRP A 309 -26.48 4.10 -14.64
C TRP A 309 -25.66 3.90 -15.93
N TRP A 310 -24.98 4.95 -16.39
CA TRP A 310 -24.25 4.97 -17.65
C TRP A 310 -23.21 3.83 -17.82
N GLY A 311 -22.62 3.39 -16.71
CA GLY A 311 -21.58 2.36 -16.67
C GLY A 311 -22.09 0.93 -16.55
N GLU A 312 -23.40 0.69 -16.39
CA GLU A 312 -23.97 -0.63 -16.06
C GLU A 312 -23.63 -1.73 -17.06
N LYS A 313 -23.64 -1.39 -18.37
CA LYS A 313 -23.43 -2.35 -19.47
C LYS A 313 -21.97 -2.51 -19.87
N LEU A 314 -21.05 -1.76 -19.26
CA LEU A 314 -19.63 -1.86 -19.58
C LEU A 314 -19.07 -3.24 -19.16
N PRO A 315 -18.19 -3.85 -19.94
CA PRO A 315 -17.59 -5.17 -19.59
C PRO A 315 -17.00 -5.22 -18.20
N VAL A 316 -16.36 -4.14 -17.73
CA VAL A 316 -15.79 -4.02 -16.39
C VAL A 316 -16.82 -4.06 -15.25
N ASN A 317 -18.11 -3.84 -15.56
CA ASN A 317 -19.20 -3.73 -14.57
C ASN A 317 -20.27 -4.81 -14.72
N ARG A 318 -20.31 -5.55 -15.82
CA ARG A 318 -21.29 -6.61 -16.02
C ARG A 318 -21.18 -7.65 -14.92
N GLY A 319 -22.33 -7.99 -14.30
CA GLY A 319 -22.42 -8.92 -13.17
C GLY A 319 -22.05 -8.32 -11.81
N LYS A 320 -21.79 -7.02 -11.72
CA LYS A 320 -21.51 -6.30 -10.46
C LYS A 320 -22.68 -5.40 -10.06
N TYR A 321 -22.66 -4.94 -8.80
CA TYR A 321 -23.64 -3.97 -8.24
C TYR A 321 -25.09 -4.46 -8.35
N ASN A 322 -25.32 -5.69 -7.83
CA ASN A 322 -26.57 -6.40 -8.07
C ASN A 322 -27.68 -6.03 -7.07
N PHE A 323 -27.35 -5.43 -5.92
CA PHE A 323 -28.34 -5.06 -4.90
C PHE A 323 -29.00 -3.72 -5.22
N ASP A 324 -30.31 -3.58 -5.02
CA ASP A 324 -31.00 -2.29 -5.16
C ASP A 324 -30.66 -1.35 -4.02
N ARG A 325 -30.41 -1.93 -2.83
CA ARG A 325 -30.13 -1.16 -1.61
C ARG A 325 -28.97 -1.79 -0.84
N VAL A 326 -28.07 -0.95 -0.35
CA VAL A 326 -27.00 -1.35 0.57
C VAL A 326 -27.13 -0.50 1.83
N VAL A 327 -27.33 -1.14 2.97
CA VAL A 327 -27.45 -0.50 4.28
C VAL A 327 -26.18 -0.81 5.07
N VAL A 328 -25.53 0.21 5.60
CA VAL A 328 -24.33 0.06 6.42
C VAL A 328 -24.55 0.66 7.80
N ASP A 329 -24.56 -0.19 8.82
CA ASP A 329 -24.68 0.19 10.22
C ASP A 329 -23.29 0.24 10.90
N PHE A 330 -23.06 1.28 11.71
CA PHE A 330 -21.77 1.51 12.36
C PHE A 330 -21.79 1.00 13.80
N TYR A 331 -20.79 0.18 14.13
CA TYR A 331 -20.60 -0.39 15.47
C TYR A 331 -19.25 0.03 16.06
N ARG A 332 -19.25 0.58 17.28
CA ARG A 332 -18.03 0.98 17.97
C ARG A 332 -17.33 -0.17 18.67
N ASP A 333 -18.06 -1.25 18.92
CA ASP A 333 -17.55 -2.44 19.61
C ASP A 333 -17.84 -3.70 18.77
N ASN A 334 -16.80 -4.49 18.55
CA ASN A 334 -16.90 -5.72 17.75
C ASN A 334 -17.70 -6.83 18.41
N GLY A 335 -17.79 -6.85 19.75
CA GLY A 335 -18.64 -7.80 20.48
C GLY A 335 -20.11 -7.49 20.27
N VAL A 336 -20.49 -6.20 20.35
CA VAL A 336 -21.86 -5.73 20.05
C VAL A 336 -22.19 -6.02 18.58
N ALA A 337 -21.27 -5.77 17.66
CA ALA A 337 -21.47 -6.09 16.24
C ALA A 337 -21.69 -7.60 16.03
N PHE A 338 -20.94 -8.44 16.73
CA PHE A 338 -21.12 -9.89 16.61
C PHE A 338 -22.49 -10.35 17.14
N GLU A 339 -22.99 -9.79 18.24
CA GLU A 339 -24.34 -10.09 18.74
C GLU A 339 -25.43 -9.60 17.77
N ALA A 340 -25.25 -8.40 17.16
CA ALA A 340 -26.15 -7.90 16.12
C ALA A 340 -26.16 -8.82 14.88
N PHE A 341 -25.01 -9.36 14.47
CA PHE A 341 -24.94 -10.36 13.40
C PHE A 341 -25.74 -11.63 13.75
N LYS A 342 -25.61 -12.16 14.96
CA LYS A 342 -26.39 -13.30 15.43
C LYS A 342 -27.89 -13.02 15.39
N ALA A 343 -28.29 -11.80 15.81
CA ALA A 343 -29.68 -11.35 15.78
C ALA A 343 -30.24 -11.13 14.35
N GLY A 344 -29.37 -11.02 13.33
CA GLY A 344 -29.80 -10.84 11.93
C GLY A 344 -29.93 -9.41 11.48
N GLU A 345 -29.31 -8.48 12.19
CA GLU A 345 -29.33 -7.05 11.86
C GLU A 345 -28.58 -6.77 10.55
N PHE A 346 -27.54 -7.54 10.24
CA PHE A 346 -26.81 -7.50 8.98
C PHE A 346 -26.42 -8.87 8.45
N ASP A 347 -25.95 -8.94 7.22
CA ASP A 347 -25.93 -10.16 6.41
C ASP A 347 -24.57 -10.81 6.28
N PHE A 348 -23.49 -10.09 6.56
CA PHE A 348 -22.13 -10.46 6.20
C PHE A 348 -21.16 -10.01 7.28
N TYR A 349 -20.34 -10.92 7.79
CA TYR A 349 -19.35 -10.67 8.82
C TYR A 349 -18.00 -11.29 8.48
N ILE A 350 -16.95 -10.45 8.49
CA ILE A 350 -15.56 -10.94 8.41
C ILE A 350 -15.01 -11.03 9.83
N GLU A 351 -14.69 -12.24 10.26
CA GLU A 351 -14.17 -12.47 11.60
C GLU A 351 -12.66 -12.39 11.66
N HIS A 352 -12.17 -11.39 12.38
CA HIS A 352 -10.75 -11.17 12.57
C HIS A 352 -10.17 -11.86 13.81
N GLN A 353 -11.03 -12.33 14.73
CA GLN A 353 -10.62 -12.93 15.99
C GLN A 353 -10.69 -14.46 15.93
N ALA A 354 -9.52 -15.11 16.01
CA ALA A 354 -9.44 -16.57 16.03
C ALA A 354 -10.31 -17.21 17.10
N LYS A 355 -10.31 -16.65 18.32
CA LYS A 355 -11.12 -17.15 19.44
C LYS A 355 -12.62 -17.17 19.10
N ASN A 356 -13.15 -16.10 18.53
CA ASN A 356 -14.55 -16.04 18.12
C ASN A 356 -14.85 -17.05 17.02
N TRP A 357 -13.99 -17.09 15.97
CA TRP A 357 -14.16 -18.01 14.85
C TRP A 357 -14.27 -19.46 15.27
N LEU A 358 -13.47 -19.89 16.25
CA LEU A 358 -13.44 -21.28 16.69
C LEU A 358 -14.56 -21.61 17.64
N ASN A 359 -14.96 -20.70 18.52
CA ASN A 359 -15.81 -21.04 19.65
C ASN A 359 -17.24 -20.49 19.56
N ASN A 360 -17.46 -19.36 18.86
CA ASN A 360 -18.71 -18.62 18.97
C ASN A 360 -19.66 -18.80 17.78
N TYR A 361 -19.24 -19.47 16.69
CA TYR A 361 -20.06 -19.73 15.50
C TYR A 361 -20.86 -21.04 15.59
N ARG A 362 -21.54 -21.23 16.74
CA ARG A 362 -22.42 -22.39 17.03
C ARG A 362 -23.84 -21.96 17.40
N PHE A 363 -24.22 -20.72 17.05
CA PHE A 363 -25.56 -20.22 17.31
C PHE A 363 -26.60 -20.81 16.33
N PRO A 364 -27.92 -20.78 16.68
CA PRO A 364 -28.95 -21.50 15.98
C PRO A 364 -28.98 -21.30 14.46
N ALA A 365 -28.76 -20.09 13.95
CA ALA A 365 -28.79 -19.83 12.52
C ALA A 365 -27.63 -20.51 11.75
N VAL A 366 -26.46 -20.70 12.38
CA VAL A 366 -25.36 -21.49 11.79
C VAL A 366 -25.72 -22.97 11.78
N LEU A 367 -26.29 -23.49 12.88
CA LEU A 367 -26.67 -24.90 12.99
C LEU A 367 -27.77 -25.30 12.02
N ARG A 368 -28.71 -24.39 11.71
CA ARG A 368 -29.77 -24.62 10.70
C ARG A 368 -29.30 -24.40 9.27
N GLY A 369 -28.10 -23.85 9.04
CA GLY A 369 -27.64 -23.52 7.70
C GLY A 369 -28.18 -22.19 7.15
N ASP A 370 -28.86 -21.37 7.96
CA ASP A 370 -29.30 -20.03 7.60
C ASP A 370 -28.11 -19.05 7.46
N VAL A 371 -27.03 -19.36 8.16
CA VAL A 371 -25.73 -18.66 8.08
C VAL A 371 -24.68 -19.66 7.63
N ILE A 372 -24.04 -19.36 6.52
CA ILE A 372 -22.88 -20.09 6.04
C ILE A 372 -21.63 -19.54 6.75
N ARG A 373 -20.84 -20.46 7.31
CA ARG A 373 -19.52 -20.18 7.88
C ARG A 373 -18.46 -20.84 6.99
N THR A 374 -17.53 -20.06 6.45
CA THR A 374 -16.51 -20.58 5.54
C THR A 374 -15.18 -19.84 5.68
N GLU A 375 -14.08 -20.51 5.37
CA GLU A 375 -12.76 -19.89 5.16
C GLU A 375 -12.45 -19.88 3.67
N ILE A 376 -12.19 -18.70 3.12
CA ILE A 376 -11.91 -18.51 1.70
C ILE A 376 -10.44 -18.11 1.55
N PRO A 377 -9.59 -19.00 0.99
CA PRO A 377 -8.20 -18.67 0.71
C PRO A 377 -8.07 -17.48 -0.24
N HIS A 378 -7.05 -16.64 -0.04
CA HIS A 378 -6.73 -15.51 -0.91
C HIS A 378 -5.22 -15.36 -1.14
N GLN A 379 -4.86 -14.63 -2.21
CA GLN A 379 -3.49 -14.27 -2.55
C GLN A 379 -3.21 -12.77 -2.32
N ILE A 380 -4.05 -12.10 -1.53
CA ILE A 380 -3.83 -10.72 -1.14
C ILE A 380 -2.56 -10.67 -0.29
N PRO A 381 -1.56 -9.83 -0.61
CA PRO A 381 -0.39 -9.66 0.24
C PRO A 381 -0.81 -9.30 1.65
N SER A 382 -0.38 -10.09 2.62
CA SER A 382 -0.67 -9.82 4.02
C SER A 382 0.19 -8.66 4.51
N GLN A 383 -0.35 -7.92 5.47
CA GLN A 383 0.40 -6.83 6.09
C GLN A 383 1.59 -7.38 6.88
N THR A 384 2.70 -6.66 6.89
CA THR A 384 3.88 -7.03 7.68
C THR A 384 3.67 -6.63 9.13
N GLN A 385 3.12 -7.52 9.93
CA GLN A 385 3.02 -7.33 11.38
C GLN A 385 4.28 -7.84 12.07
N ALA A 386 4.94 -6.99 12.84
CA ALA A 386 6.19 -7.33 13.51
C ALA A 386 6.46 -6.45 14.74
N LEU A 387 7.33 -6.95 15.62
CA LEU A 387 7.97 -6.14 16.66
C LEU A 387 9.20 -5.46 16.03
N PHE A 388 9.14 -4.14 15.81
CA PHE A 388 10.22 -3.34 15.24
C PHE A 388 11.15 -2.83 16.33
N MET A 389 12.45 -3.11 16.17
CA MET A 389 13.52 -2.67 17.08
C MET A 389 14.10 -1.35 16.58
N ASN A 390 14.03 -0.29 17.37
CA ASN A 390 14.51 1.03 16.99
C ASN A 390 16.03 1.13 17.05
N THR A 391 16.71 0.93 15.93
CA THR A 391 18.19 0.98 15.84
C THR A 391 18.80 2.36 16.08
N ARG A 392 17.96 3.42 16.24
CA ARG A 392 18.42 4.72 16.74
C ARG A 392 18.86 4.63 18.21
N ARG A 393 18.31 3.67 18.95
CA ARG A 393 18.71 3.35 20.33
C ARG A 393 19.97 2.50 20.32
N ALA A 394 20.93 2.86 21.20
CA ALA A 394 22.23 2.19 21.27
C ALA A 394 22.11 0.69 21.50
N VAL A 395 21.14 0.26 22.29
CA VAL A 395 20.89 -1.15 22.63
C VAL A 395 20.61 -2.02 21.41
N PHE A 396 19.95 -1.47 20.35
CA PHE A 396 19.59 -2.24 19.16
C PHE A 396 20.56 -2.07 17.98
N LYS A 397 21.72 -1.46 18.15
CA LYS A 397 22.68 -1.28 17.06
C LYS A 397 23.29 -2.61 16.58
N GLU A 398 23.61 -3.48 17.51
CA GLU A 398 24.27 -4.75 17.21
C GLU A 398 23.31 -5.77 16.60
N ARG A 399 23.67 -6.31 15.43
CA ARG A 399 22.84 -7.30 14.72
C ARG A 399 22.65 -8.58 15.54
N ALA A 400 23.73 -9.05 16.20
CA ALA A 400 23.70 -10.26 17.01
C ALA A 400 22.67 -10.14 18.15
N LEU A 401 22.57 -8.98 18.81
CA LEU A 401 21.54 -8.73 19.83
C LEU A 401 20.14 -8.83 19.23
N ARG A 402 19.88 -8.18 18.07
CA ARG A 402 18.56 -8.24 17.44
C ARG A 402 18.17 -9.66 17.04
N GLN A 403 19.14 -10.47 16.57
CA GLN A 403 18.93 -11.89 16.29
C GLN A 403 18.55 -12.65 17.55
N ALA A 404 19.31 -12.50 18.64
CA ALA A 404 19.04 -13.15 19.92
C ALA A 404 17.63 -12.83 20.45
N LEU A 405 17.20 -11.56 20.36
CA LEU A 405 15.85 -11.17 20.73
C LEU A 405 14.76 -11.86 19.88
N GLY A 406 15.02 -12.03 18.58
CA GLY A 406 14.13 -12.75 17.68
C GLY A 406 13.98 -14.23 17.99
N GLU A 407 15.06 -14.87 18.48
CA GLU A 407 15.08 -16.28 18.86
C GLU A 407 14.29 -16.58 20.13
N MET A 408 14.07 -15.57 20.97
CA MET A 408 13.28 -15.68 22.21
C MET A 408 11.77 -15.58 21.98
N PHE A 409 11.30 -15.32 20.74
CA PHE A 409 9.88 -15.23 20.42
C PHE A 409 9.34 -16.62 20.02
N ASP A 410 8.63 -17.29 20.96
CA ASP A 410 7.99 -18.59 20.73
C ASP A 410 6.63 -18.38 20.03
N PHE A 411 6.66 -18.38 18.69
CA PHE A 411 5.44 -18.26 17.89
C PHE A 411 4.57 -19.50 18.05
N GLU A 412 5.13 -20.70 18.02
CA GLU A 412 4.38 -21.95 18.03
C GLU A 412 3.60 -22.12 19.33
N TRP A 413 4.19 -21.75 20.47
CA TRP A 413 3.46 -21.68 21.76
C TRP A 413 2.36 -20.63 21.72
N THR A 414 2.67 -19.43 21.27
CA THR A 414 1.70 -18.31 21.16
C THR A 414 0.52 -18.70 20.28
N ASN A 415 0.80 -19.29 19.12
CA ASN A 415 -0.23 -19.73 18.16
C ASN A 415 -1.12 -20.83 18.75
N ARG A 416 -0.51 -21.81 19.41
CA ARG A 416 -1.26 -22.91 20.04
C ARG A 416 -2.06 -22.44 21.25
N ALA A 417 -1.43 -21.76 22.20
CA ALA A 417 -2.03 -21.42 23.49
C ALA A 417 -3.03 -20.26 23.41
N LEU A 418 -2.74 -19.24 22.58
CA LEU A 418 -3.55 -18.05 22.52
C LEU A 418 -4.46 -17.97 21.26
N PHE A 419 -4.08 -18.65 20.17
CA PHE A 419 -4.77 -18.55 18.90
C PHE A 419 -5.28 -19.89 18.35
N SER A 420 -5.11 -20.99 19.09
CA SER A 420 -5.59 -22.34 18.72
C SER A 420 -5.11 -22.77 17.34
N ASN A 421 -3.86 -22.50 17.02
CA ASN A 421 -3.18 -22.80 15.73
C ASN A 421 -3.82 -22.10 14.51
N SER A 422 -4.40 -20.94 14.71
CA SER A 422 -5.21 -20.27 13.69
C SER A 422 -4.44 -19.35 12.74
N TYR A 423 -3.16 -19.15 12.96
CA TYR A 423 -2.33 -18.24 12.16
C TYR A 423 -1.10 -18.93 11.58
N LEU A 424 -0.55 -18.34 10.51
CA LEU A 424 0.71 -18.70 9.92
C LEU A 424 1.81 -17.75 10.44
N ARG A 425 3.01 -18.28 10.70
CA ARG A 425 4.16 -17.45 11.09
C ARG A 425 4.64 -16.62 9.90
N SER A 426 4.76 -15.31 10.07
CA SER A 426 5.44 -14.46 9.09
C SER A 426 6.93 -14.80 9.02
N ARG A 427 7.44 -14.98 7.80
CA ARG A 427 8.85 -15.25 7.52
C ARG A 427 9.44 -14.28 6.50
N SER A 428 8.73 -13.18 6.25
CA SER A 428 9.03 -12.20 5.20
C SER A 428 8.42 -10.86 5.58
N TYR A 429 8.97 -9.78 5.02
CA TYR A 429 8.32 -8.47 5.01
C TYR A 429 7.20 -8.36 3.96
N TYR A 430 7.01 -9.40 3.14
CA TYR A 430 5.96 -9.51 2.11
C TYR A 430 5.16 -10.81 2.27
N PRO A 431 4.57 -11.09 3.46
CA PRO A 431 3.91 -12.37 3.68
C PRO A 431 2.73 -12.55 2.72
N ASN A 432 2.44 -13.80 2.37
CA ASN A 432 1.40 -14.22 1.42
C ASN A 432 1.55 -13.59 0.02
N SER A 433 2.77 -13.42 -0.48
CA SER A 433 3.02 -12.86 -1.80
C SER A 433 4.23 -13.47 -2.49
N GLU A 434 4.30 -13.32 -3.81
CA GLU A 434 5.46 -13.73 -4.62
C GLU A 434 6.74 -12.93 -4.34
N PHE A 435 6.61 -11.80 -3.64
CA PHE A 435 7.74 -10.95 -3.24
C PHE A 435 8.50 -11.47 -2.01
N ALA A 436 7.95 -12.47 -1.32
CA ALA A 436 8.62 -13.09 -0.19
C ALA A 436 9.86 -13.85 -0.64
N ALA A 437 11.02 -13.57 -0.01
CA ALA A 437 12.25 -14.30 -0.27
C ALA A 437 12.15 -15.74 0.24
N SER A 438 12.61 -16.71 -0.55
CA SER A 438 12.65 -18.11 -0.22
C SER A 438 13.98 -18.73 -0.70
N GLY A 439 14.36 -19.88 -0.16
CA GLY A 439 15.62 -20.54 -0.54
C GLY A 439 16.86 -19.66 -0.34
N VAL A 440 17.86 -19.83 -1.21
CA VAL A 440 19.01 -18.95 -1.35
C VAL A 440 18.79 -17.97 -2.53
N PRO A 441 19.51 -16.83 -2.59
CA PRO A 441 19.34 -15.91 -3.73
C PRO A 441 19.87 -16.55 -5.02
N GLU A 442 19.05 -16.54 -6.07
CA GLU A 442 19.35 -17.09 -7.38
C GLU A 442 19.02 -16.09 -8.50
N GLY A 443 19.52 -16.34 -9.73
CA GLY A 443 19.20 -15.56 -10.92
C GLY A 443 19.39 -14.05 -10.72
N GLN A 444 18.37 -13.26 -11.03
CA GLN A 444 18.41 -11.81 -10.95
C GLN A 444 18.54 -11.31 -9.50
N GLU A 445 17.94 -12.00 -8.52
CA GLU A 445 18.09 -11.68 -7.10
C GLU A 445 19.57 -11.76 -6.67
N TRP A 446 20.26 -12.84 -7.07
CA TRP A 446 21.68 -13.02 -6.80
C TRP A 446 22.53 -11.91 -7.45
N LEU A 447 22.22 -11.53 -8.71
CA LEU A 447 22.91 -10.43 -9.39
C LEU A 447 22.77 -9.09 -8.65
N TYR A 448 21.63 -8.83 -8.05
CA TYR A 448 21.41 -7.62 -7.26
C TYR A 448 22.19 -7.63 -5.93
N LEU A 449 22.30 -8.76 -5.27
CA LEU A 449 22.94 -8.89 -3.94
C LEU A 449 24.45 -9.13 -4.01
N SER A 450 24.95 -9.80 -5.03
CA SER A 450 26.36 -10.23 -5.14
C SER A 450 27.38 -9.08 -5.06
N PRO A 451 27.12 -7.84 -5.56
CA PRO A 451 28.05 -6.72 -5.38
C PRO A 451 28.25 -6.30 -3.92
N TYR A 452 27.29 -6.65 -3.05
CA TYR A 452 27.27 -6.25 -1.65
C TYR A 452 27.70 -7.36 -0.68
N ARG A 453 28.35 -8.44 -1.17
CA ARG A 453 28.75 -9.62 -0.37
C ARG A 453 29.57 -9.26 0.88
N LYS A 454 30.43 -8.23 0.79
CA LYS A 454 31.25 -7.78 1.93
C LYS A 454 30.45 -7.02 3.00
N GLN A 455 29.27 -6.51 2.66
CA GLN A 455 28.40 -5.73 3.54
C GLN A 455 27.23 -6.55 4.10
N LEU A 456 27.02 -7.75 3.58
CA LEU A 456 25.94 -8.66 3.95
C LEU A 456 26.50 -9.88 4.70
N PRO A 457 25.71 -10.47 5.61
CA PRO A 457 26.09 -11.72 6.26
C PRO A 457 26.35 -12.83 5.25
N ALA A 458 27.46 -13.56 5.39
CA ALA A 458 27.83 -14.63 4.45
C ALA A 458 26.76 -15.74 4.36
N GLN A 459 26.05 -15.98 5.45
CA GLN A 459 24.96 -16.96 5.55
C GLN A 459 23.81 -16.65 4.59
N LEU A 460 23.55 -15.37 4.30
CA LEU A 460 22.51 -14.93 3.35
C LEU A 460 22.66 -15.62 1.98
N PHE A 461 23.88 -15.90 1.54
CA PHE A 461 24.18 -16.52 0.25
C PHE A 461 24.30 -18.05 0.30
N LYS A 462 24.30 -18.65 1.49
CA LYS A 462 24.62 -20.07 1.66
C LYS A 462 23.43 -20.90 2.14
N GLN A 463 22.46 -20.29 2.81
CA GLN A 463 21.32 -20.99 3.40
C GLN A 463 20.05 -20.14 3.38
N PRO A 464 18.87 -20.77 3.35
CA PRO A 464 17.61 -20.05 3.50
C PRO A 464 17.54 -19.31 4.84
N PHE A 465 16.90 -18.15 4.87
CA PHE A 465 16.56 -17.52 6.13
C PHE A 465 15.52 -18.37 6.87
N SER A 466 15.77 -18.67 8.13
CA SER A 466 14.85 -19.42 8.99
C SER A 466 14.75 -18.76 10.36
N LEU A 467 13.57 -18.82 10.93
CA LEU A 467 13.31 -18.47 12.31
C LEU A 467 13.28 -19.76 13.14
N PRO A 468 13.76 -19.75 14.40
CA PRO A 468 13.67 -20.92 15.26
C PRO A 468 12.24 -21.42 15.41
N THR A 469 12.05 -22.72 15.45
CA THR A 469 10.80 -23.40 15.74
C THR A 469 10.90 -24.08 17.10
N THR A 470 9.83 -24.02 17.90
CA THR A 470 9.86 -24.48 19.29
C THR A 470 8.97 -25.69 19.57
N GLU A 471 8.25 -26.20 18.59
CA GLU A 471 7.18 -27.18 18.76
C GLU A 471 6.09 -26.71 19.76
N GLY A 472 6.14 -25.45 20.19
CA GLY A 472 5.22 -24.84 21.17
C GLY A 472 5.36 -25.36 22.60
N ARG A 473 6.49 -25.92 22.97
CA ARG A 473 6.78 -26.44 24.33
C ARG A 473 7.68 -25.51 25.13
N GLY A 474 7.90 -24.28 24.66
CA GLY A 474 8.86 -23.32 25.21
C GLY A 474 10.15 -23.30 24.39
N ILE A 475 11.02 -22.34 24.71
CA ILE A 475 12.29 -22.16 24.00
C ILE A 475 13.24 -23.33 24.28
N PRO A 476 13.74 -24.05 23.24
CA PRO A 476 14.68 -25.16 23.43
C PRO A 476 16.00 -24.69 24.10
N ARG A 477 16.62 -25.55 24.89
CA ARG A 477 17.91 -25.25 25.54
C ARG A 477 19.01 -24.87 24.57
N GLU A 478 19.03 -25.45 23.37
CA GLU A 478 19.94 -25.11 22.31
C GLU A 478 19.76 -23.67 21.83
N THR A 479 18.52 -23.25 21.58
CA THR A 479 18.16 -21.87 21.19
C THR A 479 18.56 -20.88 22.30
N LEU A 480 18.30 -21.21 23.58
CA LEU A 480 18.75 -20.40 24.72
C LEU A 480 20.27 -20.20 24.73
N ARG A 481 21.04 -21.30 24.57
CA ARG A 481 22.52 -21.24 24.50
C ARG A 481 23.01 -20.42 23.31
N HIS A 482 22.39 -20.58 22.15
CA HIS A 482 22.72 -19.81 20.95
C HIS A 482 22.43 -18.32 21.15
N ALA A 483 21.26 -17.97 21.69
CA ALA A 483 20.90 -16.58 21.99
C ALA A 483 21.88 -15.94 22.99
N LEU A 484 22.27 -16.65 24.05
CA LEU A 484 23.29 -16.17 25.01
C LEU A 484 24.66 -15.98 24.35
N GLY A 485 25.06 -16.87 23.42
CA GLY A 485 26.27 -16.71 22.62
C GLY A 485 26.26 -15.43 21.78
N LEU A 486 25.15 -15.19 21.06
CA LEU A 486 24.96 -13.96 20.27
C LEU A 486 25.00 -12.70 21.15
N LEU A 487 24.43 -12.75 22.36
CA LEU A 487 24.48 -11.65 23.31
C LEU A 487 25.89 -11.41 23.84
N ALA A 488 26.67 -12.48 24.08
CA ALA A 488 28.05 -12.35 24.48
C ALA A 488 28.91 -11.72 23.35
N ASP A 489 28.71 -12.12 22.11
CA ASP A 489 29.34 -11.51 20.92
C ASP A 489 28.96 -10.00 20.79
N ALA A 490 27.73 -9.64 21.16
CA ALA A 490 27.28 -8.24 21.24
C ALA A 490 27.78 -7.47 22.47
N GLY A 491 28.63 -8.12 23.33
CA GLY A 491 29.26 -7.48 24.49
C GLY A 491 28.45 -7.54 25.78
N TRP A 492 27.41 -8.40 25.85
CA TRP A 492 26.59 -8.62 27.04
C TRP A 492 26.94 -9.92 27.74
N LYS A 493 27.11 -9.91 29.05
CA LYS A 493 27.45 -11.10 29.85
C LYS A 493 26.43 -11.33 30.94
N LEU A 494 26.02 -12.59 31.13
CA LEU A 494 25.15 -12.96 32.21
C LEU A 494 25.93 -12.92 33.55
N SER A 495 25.40 -12.17 34.50
CA SER A 495 25.91 -12.03 35.87
C SER A 495 24.78 -12.20 36.86
N GLY A 496 24.72 -13.34 37.54
CA GLY A 496 23.55 -13.74 38.32
C GLY A 496 22.33 -13.92 37.40
N ASP A 497 21.28 -13.19 37.68
CA ASP A 497 20.02 -13.18 36.92
C ASP A 497 19.90 -12.06 35.85
N ARG A 498 21.00 -11.32 35.59
CA ARG A 498 20.99 -10.14 34.72
C ARG A 498 22.05 -10.20 33.64
N LEU A 499 21.71 -9.73 32.45
CA LEU A 499 22.67 -9.46 31.38
C LEU A 499 23.24 -8.04 31.55
N LEU A 500 24.56 -7.96 31.73
CA LEU A 500 25.29 -6.71 31.93
C LEU A 500 26.23 -6.41 30.76
N ASN A 501 26.35 -5.14 30.38
CA ASN A 501 27.37 -4.68 29.45
C ASN A 501 28.74 -4.51 30.15
N LYS A 502 29.78 -4.09 29.40
CA LYS A 502 31.14 -3.87 29.94
C LYS A 502 31.19 -2.80 31.07
N LYS A 503 30.18 -1.95 31.19
CA LYS A 503 30.06 -0.93 32.24
C LYS A 503 29.27 -1.38 33.46
N GLY A 504 28.78 -2.62 33.49
CA GLY A 504 27.90 -3.15 34.53
C GLY A 504 26.44 -2.69 34.42
N GLU A 505 26.03 -2.08 33.31
CA GLU A 505 24.66 -1.64 33.09
C GLU A 505 23.79 -2.81 32.60
N PRO A 506 22.58 -3.02 33.12
CA PRO A 506 21.70 -4.11 32.70
C PRO A 506 21.08 -3.88 31.32
N LEU A 507 20.89 -4.98 30.58
CA LEU A 507 20.14 -4.95 29.32
C LEU A 507 18.65 -4.73 29.60
N ARG A 508 18.20 -3.52 29.31
CA ARG A 508 16.84 -3.08 29.57
C ARG A 508 16.27 -2.32 28.38
N PHE A 509 14.99 -2.54 28.07
CA PHE A 509 14.24 -1.76 27.07
C PHE A 509 12.74 -1.84 27.31
N GLU A 510 12.01 -0.92 26.67
CA GLU A 510 10.55 -0.83 26.70
C GLU A 510 9.93 -1.32 25.39
N ILE A 511 8.85 -2.08 25.48
CA ILE A 511 7.96 -2.42 24.36
C ILE A 511 6.72 -1.53 24.51
N LEU A 512 6.61 -0.52 23.65
CA LEU A 512 5.52 0.45 23.68
C LEU A 512 4.28 -0.10 22.96
N LEU A 513 3.14 -0.05 23.62
CA LEU A 513 1.86 -0.58 23.14
C LEU A 513 0.77 0.49 23.21
N VAL A 514 -0.24 0.36 22.33
CA VAL A 514 -1.45 1.20 22.33
C VAL A 514 -2.71 0.41 22.71
N ASN A 515 -2.67 -0.92 22.56
CA ASN A 515 -3.81 -1.78 22.82
C ASN A 515 -3.50 -2.75 23.97
N PRO A 516 -4.23 -2.65 25.11
CA PRO A 516 -4.01 -3.53 26.27
C PRO A 516 -4.12 -5.03 25.98
N SER A 517 -4.92 -5.42 24.95
CA SER A 517 -5.05 -6.83 24.58
C SER A 517 -3.74 -7.45 24.08
N LEU A 518 -2.80 -6.64 23.61
CA LEU A 518 -1.48 -7.08 23.15
C LEU A 518 -0.55 -7.45 24.31
N GLU A 519 -0.77 -6.93 25.51
CA GLU A 519 0.03 -7.29 26.69
C GLU A 519 -0.04 -8.80 26.95
N ARG A 520 -1.24 -9.37 26.93
CA ARG A 520 -1.42 -10.82 27.13
C ARG A 520 -0.67 -11.64 26.09
N ILE A 521 -0.55 -11.12 24.86
CA ILE A 521 0.13 -11.82 23.76
C ILE A 521 1.66 -11.72 23.90
N LEU A 522 2.16 -10.60 24.41
CA LEU A 522 3.59 -10.35 24.53
C LEU A 522 4.16 -10.73 25.90
N GLN A 523 3.31 -11.03 26.89
CA GLN A 523 3.74 -11.46 28.22
C GLN A 523 4.65 -12.71 28.18
N PRO A 524 4.32 -13.80 27.44
CA PRO A 524 5.22 -14.95 27.31
C PRO A 524 6.58 -14.60 26.71
N TYR A 525 6.59 -13.70 25.71
CA TYR A 525 7.85 -13.21 25.15
C TYR A 525 8.69 -12.46 26.19
N ARG A 526 8.08 -11.60 26.99
CA ARG A 526 8.75 -10.91 28.11
C ARG A 526 9.34 -11.91 29.11
N GLU A 527 8.61 -12.97 29.42
CA GLU A 527 9.07 -14.03 30.35
C GLU A 527 10.26 -14.81 29.78
N ASN A 528 10.22 -15.15 28.48
CA ASN A 528 11.35 -15.77 27.79
C ASN A 528 12.59 -14.86 27.85
N LEU A 529 12.45 -13.55 27.62
CA LEU A 529 13.56 -12.59 27.72
C LEU A 529 14.09 -12.50 29.16
N ALA A 530 13.22 -12.49 30.15
CA ALA A 530 13.60 -12.48 31.57
C ALA A 530 14.40 -13.74 31.96
N SER A 531 14.07 -14.90 31.37
CA SER A 531 14.79 -16.16 31.64
C SER A 531 16.27 -16.17 31.23
N ILE A 532 16.67 -15.24 30.35
CA ILE A 532 18.06 -15.01 29.95
C ILE A 532 18.63 -13.69 30.46
N GLY A 533 18.00 -13.08 31.48
CA GLY A 533 18.51 -11.91 32.17
C GLY A 533 18.22 -10.56 31.52
N ILE A 534 17.24 -10.46 30.61
CA ILE A 534 16.82 -9.22 29.93
C ILE A 534 15.61 -8.60 30.64
N ASP A 535 15.70 -7.32 31.06
CA ASP A 535 14.59 -6.53 31.64
C ASP A 535 13.79 -5.85 30.52
N ALA A 536 12.89 -6.59 29.85
CA ALA A 536 11.94 -6.03 28.89
C ALA A 536 10.64 -5.63 29.60
N ARG A 537 10.16 -4.41 29.32
CA ARG A 537 8.97 -3.84 29.99
C ARG A 537 7.87 -3.56 28.96
N LEU A 538 6.68 -4.13 29.19
CA LEU A 538 5.50 -3.78 28.42
C LEU A 538 4.92 -2.47 28.96
N ARG A 539 4.65 -1.51 28.08
CA ARG A 539 4.07 -0.22 28.44
C ARG A 539 2.96 0.18 27.48
N THR A 540 1.74 0.08 27.97
CA THR A 540 0.57 0.55 27.24
C THR A 540 0.28 2.00 27.59
N VAL A 541 0.05 2.82 26.57
CA VAL A 541 -0.29 4.24 26.66
C VAL A 541 -1.54 4.54 25.84
N ASP A 542 -2.18 5.69 26.05
CA ASP A 542 -3.29 6.14 25.23
C ASP A 542 -2.89 6.46 23.78
N HIS A 543 -3.88 6.55 22.87
CA HIS A 543 -3.64 6.78 21.45
C HIS A 543 -2.91 8.08 21.14
N ALA A 544 -3.16 9.16 21.87
CA ALA A 544 -2.54 10.46 21.64
C ALA A 544 -1.07 10.43 22.01
N GLN A 545 -0.75 9.89 23.19
CA GLN A 545 0.62 9.70 23.67
C GLN A 545 1.38 8.72 22.76
N TYR A 546 0.74 7.61 22.35
CA TYR A 546 1.35 6.64 21.43
C TYR A 546 1.72 7.31 20.12
N LYS A 547 0.78 8.05 19.50
CA LYS A 547 1.01 8.76 18.24
C LYS A 547 2.15 9.78 18.35
N GLN A 548 2.17 10.56 19.43
CA GLN A 548 3.23 11.54 19.67
C GLN A 548 4.60 10.89 19.78
N ARG A 549 4.73 9.83 20.58
CA ARG A 549 5.98 9.08 20.75
C ARG A 549 6.41 8.42 19.45
N LEU A 550 5.47 7.84 18.71
CA LEU A 550 5.72 7.22 17.40
C LEU A 550 6.30 8.23 16.40
N ASP A 551 5.68 9.41 16.27
CA ASP A 551 6.13 10.45 15.34
C ASP A 551 7.51 11.02 15.67
N GLN A 552 7.92 10.96 16.94
CA GLN A 552 9.22 11.43 17.43
C GLN A 552 10.26 10.31 17.49
N PHE A 553 9.90 9.06 17.17
CA PHE A 553 10.71 7.85 17.35
C PHE A 553 11.16 7.66 18.82
N ASP A 554 10.34 8.11 19.78
CA ASP A 554 10.60 7.97 21.22
C ASP A 554 10.06 6.64 21.74
N TYR A 555 10.69 5.56 21.36
CA TYR A 555 10.43 4.19 21.80
C TYR A 555 11.68 3.34 21.59
N ASP A 556 11.73 2.21 22.29
CA ASP A 556 12.78 1.21 22.09
C ASP A 556 12.29 0.13 21.10
N MET A 557 11.19 -0.53 21.41
CA MET A 557 10.56 -1.52 20.54
C MET A 557 9.05 -1.24 20.44
N ILE A 558 8.45 -1.47 19.26
CA ILE A 558 7.00 -1.32 19.03
C ILE A 558 6.46 -2.49 18.22
N LEU A 559 5.19 -2.85 18.46
CA LEU A 559 4.45 -3.73 17.58
C LEU A 559 3.69 -2.89 16.56
N MET A 560 4.04 -3.04 15.29
CA MET A 560 3.45 -2.27 14.19
C MET A 560 3.11 -3.14 13.00
N THR A 561 2.24 -2.61 12.16
CA THR A 561 1.82 -3.23 10.91
C THR A 561 2.11 -2.31 9.73
N LEU A 562 2.85 -2.82 8.74
CA LEU A 562 3.11 -2.13 7.48
C LEU A 562 2.21 -2.73 6.39
N PRO A 563 1.31 -1.94 5.78
CA PRO A 563 0.50 -2.38 4.65
C PRO A 563 1.39 -2.81 3.47
N GLN A 564 1.01 -3.90 2.82
CA GLN A 564 1.65 -4.37 1.58
C GLN A 564 0.66 -4.35 0.43
N THR A 565 1.19 -4.28 -0.80
CA THR A 565 0.38 -4.13 -2.01
C THR A 565 0.73 -5.19 -3.05
N LEU A 566 -0.14 -5.38 -4.03
CA LEU A 566 0.10 -6.24 -5.19
C LEU A 566 1.20 -5.74 -6.12
N SER A 567 1.66 -4.51 -5.94
CA SER A 567 2.80 -3.93 -6.65
C SER A 567 3.56 -2.97 -5.71
N PRO A 568 4.55 -3.47 -4.95
CA PRO A 568 5.34 -2.66 -4.04
C PRO A 568 6.00 -1.48 -4.77
N GLY A 569 5.89 -0.28 -4.17
CA GLY A 569 6.33 0.96 -4.80
C GLY A 569 6.89 1.98 -3.80
N LEU A 570 6.50 3.25 -3.94
CA LEU A 570 7.01 4.37 -3.14
C LEU A 570 6.73 4.25 -1.63
N GLU A 571 5.74 3.47 -1.21
CA GLU A 571 5.51 3.20 0.22
C GLU A 571 6.68 2.47 0.86
N GLN A 572 7.38 1.59 0.12
CA GLN A 572 8.56 0.87 0.60
C GLN A 572 9.72 1.83 0.91
N TRP A 573 9.82 2.92 0.16
CA TRP A 573 10.76 4.00 0.45
C TRP A 573 10.51 4.64 1.81
N GLN A 574 9.24 4.90 2.13
CA GLN A 574 8.85 5.44 3.44
C GLN A 574 9.14 4.49 4.60
N TYR A 575 9.08 3.18 4.33
CA TYR A 575 9.28 2.15 5.34
C TYR A 575 10.76 1.90 5.65
N PHE A 576 11.64 1.92 4.63
CA PHE A 576 12.96 1.32 4.77
C PHE A 576 14.13 2.21 4.30
N HIS A 577 13.90 3.28 3.54
CA HIS A 577 15.01 4.08 2.99
C HIS A 577 15.71 4.93 4.04
N SER A 578 17.04 5.05 3.96
CA SER A 578 17.89 5.78 4.91
C SER A 578 17.51 7.26 5.06
N SER A 579 17.01 7.92 4.00
CA SER A 579 16.56 9.31 4.06
C SER A 579 15.38 9.53 5.04
N GLN A 580 14.65 8.45 5.39
CA GLN A 580 13.48 8.52 6.27
C GLN A 580 13.82 8.40 7.76
N VAL A 581 15.06 8.06 8.10
CA VAL A 581 15.49 7.80 9.49
C VAL A 581 15.24 8.98 10.43
N LYS A 582 15.43 10.21 9.95
CA LYS A 582 15.26 11.44 10.75
C LYS A 582 13.98 12.22 10.44
N VAL A 583 13.15 11.71 9.52
CA VAL A 583 11.91 12.39 9.12
C VAL A 583 10.81 12.04 10.15
N LYS A 584 10.43 13.01 10.98
CA LYS A 584 9.37 12.85 11.97
C LYS A 584 8.07 12.38 11.31
N GLY A 585 7.43 11.39 11.91
CA GLY A 585 6.21 10.79 11.38
C GLY A 585 6.42 9.84 10.20
N SER A 586 7.67 9.57 9.77
CA SER A 586 7.93 8.53 8.76
C SER A 586 7.66 7.14 9.33
N LYS A 587 7.43 6.19 8.42
CA LYS A 587 7.18 4.80 8.78
C LYS A 587 8.45 3.94 8.86
N ASN A 588 9.64 4.55 8.82
CA ASN A 588 10.89 3.84 9.07
C ASN A 588 11.04 3.54 10.57
N TYR A 589 10.17 2.66 11.07
CA TYR A 589 10.05 2.36 12.49
C TYR A 589 11.33 1.78 13.10
N ALA A 590 12.02 0.93 12.37
CA ALA A 590 13.26 0.33 12.85
C ALA A 590 14.48 1.25 12.78
N GLY A 591 14.38 2.45 12.18
CA GLY A 591 15.53 3.35 12.04
C GLY A 591 16.57 2.85 11.04
N ILE A 592 16.13 2.19 9.97
CA ILE A 592 17.01 1.58 8.96
C ILE A 592 17.79 2.66 8.23
N ALA A 593 19.13 2.58 8.33
CA ALA A 593 20.09 3.37 7.59
C ALA A 593 21.14 2.43 6.98
N ASN A 594 20.79 1.77 5.89
CA ASN A 594 21.60 0.72 5.29
C ASN A 594 21.71 0.94 3.77
N PRO A 595 22.90 1.18 3.22
CA PRO A 595 23.07 1.48 1.80
C PRO A 595 22.68 0.31 0.89
N VAL A 596 22.73 -0.95 1.37
CA VAL A 596 22.26 -2.11 0.58
C VAL A 596 20.73 -2.10 0.48
N VAL A 597 20.04 -1.77 1.57
CA VAL A 597 18.57 -1.59 1.55
C VAL A 597 18.19 -0.48 0.57
N ASP A 598 18.90 0.66 0.60
CA ASP A 598 18.66 1.79 -0.32
C ASP A 598 18.89 1.37 -1.78
N ALA A 599 19.93 0.57 -2.04
CA ALA A 599 20.20 0.06 -3.38
C ALA A 599 19.10 -0.88 -3.87
N MET A 600 18.57 -1.78 -3.02
CA MET A 600 17.48 -2.69 -3.38
C MET A 600 16.16 -1.93 -3.59
N LEU A 601 15.89 -0.89 -2.82
CA LEU A 601 14.75 0.02 -3.04
C LEU A 601 14.84 0.72 -4.39
N ASN A 602 16.03 1.20 -4.78
CA ASN A 602 16.23 1.81 -6.09
C ASN A 602 15.99 0.81 -7.24
N ARG A 603 16.41 -0.47 -7.08
CA ARG A 603 16.11 -1.54 -8.03
C ARG A 603 14.62 -1.82 -8.13
N LEU A 604 13.94 -1.90 -6.99
CA LEU A 604 12.50 -2.13 -6.92
C LEU A 604 11.70 -1.04 -7.65
N LEU A 605 12.04 0.22 -7.39
CA LEU A 605 11.36 1.36 -8.00
C LEU A 605 11.71 1.56 -9.48
N GLY A 606 12.89 1.12 -9.89
CA GLY A 606 13.36 1.18 -11.28
C GLY A 606 13.10 -0.09 -12.11
N ALA A 607 12.33 -1.05 -11.61
CA ALA A 607 12.03 -2.28 -12.32
C ALA A 607 11.22 -2.01 -13.60
N HIS A 608 11.61 -2.66 -14.70
CA HIS A 608 10.97 -2.56 -16.00
C HIS A 608 10.10 -3.77 -16.35
N SER A 609 10.21 -4.86 -15.57
CA SER A 609 9.40 -6.07 -15.70
C SER A 609 8.93 -6.56 -14.32
N ARG A 610 7.92 -7.46 -14.32
CA ARG A 610 7.46 -8.11 -13.10
C ARG A 610 8.55 -8.95 -12.45
N ASP A 611 9.33 -9.68 -13.27
CA ASP A 611 10.44 -10.52 -12.78
C ASP A 611 11.53 -9.68 -12.10
N GLU A 612 11.87 -8.52 -12.68
CA GLU A 612 12.79 -7.58 -12.05
C GLU A 612 12.22 -7.02 -10.73
N GLN A 613 10.94 -6.69 -10.69
CA GLN A 613 10.28 -6.20 -9.48
C GLN A 613 10.28 -7.27 -8.38
N VAL A 614 9.93 -8.52 -8.73
CA VAL A 614 9.94 -9.66 -7.81
C VAL A 614 11.35 -9.91 -7.30
N ALA A 615 12.34 -9.96 -8.18
CA ALA A 615 13.74 -10.18 -7.80
C ALA A 615 14.26 -9.07 -6.87
N ALA A 616 13.95 -7.81 -7.16
CA ALA A 616 14.35 -6.68 -6.33
C ALA A 616 13.65 -6.68 -4.97
N ALA A 617 12.36 -7.02 -4.93
CA ALA A 617 11.60 -7.14 -3.68
C ALA A 617 12.13 -8.29 -2.82
N ARG A 618 12.46 -9.46 -3.40
CA ARG A 618 13.07 -10.58 -2.70
C ARG A 618 14.47 -10.23 -2.18
N ALA A 619 15.27 -9.54 -2.97
CA ALA A 619 16.58 -9.05 -2.52
C ALA A 619 16.47 -8.07 -1.34
N LEU A 620 15.47 -7.17 -1.38
CA LEU A 620 15.15 -6.26 -0.27
C LEU A 620 14.70 -7.03 0.96
N ASP A 621 13.74 -7.93 0.81
CA ASP A 621 13.19 -8.77 1.88
C ASP A 621 14.31 -9.56 2.59
N ARG A 622 15.11 -10.25 1.80
CA ARG A 622 16.25 -11.03 2.31
C ARG A 622 17.25 -10.16 3.06
N THR A 623 17.56 -8.97 2.54
CA THR A 623 18.46 -8.03 3.21
C THR A 623 17.89 -7.60 4.56
N LEU A 624 16.58 -7.24 4.60
CA LEU A 624 15.91 -6.84 5.84
C LEU A 624 15.85 -7.97 6.87
N LEU A 625 15.51 -9.19 6.45
CA LEU A 625 15.42 -10.37 7.30
C LEU A 625 16.77 -10.70 7.95
N TRP A 626 17.84 -10.79 7.17
CA TRP A 626 19.18 -11.13 7.66
C TRP A 626 19.82 -10.03 8.51
N GLN A 627 19.25 -8.82 8.52
CA GLN A 627 19.65 -7.74 9.43
C GLN A 627 18.83 -7.73 10.73
N TYR A 628 17.78 -8.54 10.86
CA TYR A 628 16.96 -8.68 12.07
C TYR A 628 16.43 -7.33 12.59
N TYR A 629 15.94 -6.46 11.70
CA TYR A 629 15.38 -5.16 12.10
C TYR A 629 14.04 -5.30 12.84
N SER A 630 13.38 -6.41 12.66
CA SER A 630 12.12 -6.73 13.33
C SER A 630 12.02 -8.22 13.66
N ILE A 631 11.09 -8.55 14.56
CA ILE A 631 10.67 -9.90 14.85
C ILE A 631 9.34 -10.12 14.16
N PRO A 632 9.30 -10.86 13.03
CA PRO A 632 8.07 -11.14 12.33
C PRO A 632 7.08 -11.90 13.20
N ASN A 633 5.81 -11.49 13.17
CA ASN A 633 4.76 -12.12 13.96
C ASN A 633 4.01 -13.19 13.15
N TRP A 634 2.75 -12.92 12.80
CA TRP A 634 1.86 -13.87 12.13
C TRP A 634 0.93 -13.18 11.14
N TYR A 635 0.32 -13.97 10.27
CA TYR A 635 -0.68 -13.52 9.32
C TYR A 635 -1.74 -14.60 9.06
N LEU A 636 -2.78 -14.22 8.32
CA LEU A 636 -3.82 -15.10 7.84
C LEU A 636 -3.87 -15.02 6.31
N ASN A 637 -3.99 -16.14 5.62
CA ASN A 637 -4.10 -16.24 4.17
C ASN A 637 -5.49 -16.63 3.68
N SER A 638 -6.48 -16.47 4.55
CA SER A 638 -7.90 -16.73 4.23
C SER A 638 -8.80 -15.67 4.85
N HIS A 639 -9.93 -15.41 4.21
CA HIS A 639 -11.03 -14.68 4.83
C HIS A 639 -11.87 -15.65 5.66
N ARG A 640 -12.03 -15.34 6.95
CA ARG A 640 -13.00 -16.04 7.81
C ARG A 640 -14.33 -15.34 7.68
N LEU A 641 -15.23 -15.96 6.93
CA LEU A 641 -16.45 -15.34 6.49
C LEU A 641 -17.67 -16.05 7.04
N ALA A 642 -18.60 -15.26 7.58
CA ALA A 642 -19.96 -15.72 7.87
C ALA A 642 -20.99 -14.83 7.15
N TYR A 643 -21.93 -15.42 6.45
CA TYR A 643 -22.95 -14.68 5.71
C TYR A 643 -24.29 -15.42 5.65
N ARG A 644 -25.38 -14.68 5.46
CA ARG A 644 -26.71 -15.25 5.33
C ARG A 644 -26.82 -16.07 4.04
N ASN A 645 -27.38 -17.29 4.12
CA ASN A 645 -27.47 -18.25 3.01
C ASN A 645 -28.48 -17.83 1.91
N ARG A 646 -28.80 -16.56 1.82
CA ARG A 646 -29.62 -15.98 0.76
C ARG A 646 -28.85 -15.36 -0.39
N PHE A 647 -27.52 -15.40 -0.33
CA PHE A 647 -26.64 -14.84 -1.35
C PHE A 647 -25.96 -15.91 -2.18
N ALA A 648 -25.61 -15.54 -3.41
CA ALA A 648 -24.82 -16.35 -4.32
C ALA A 648 -23.71 -15.49 -4.97
N PHE A 649 -22.67 -16.18 -5.43
CA PHE A 649 -21.54 -15.63 -6.18
C PHE A 649 -20.92 -16.73 -7.03
N VAL A 650 -20.16 -16.38 -8.08
CA VAL A 650 -19.53 -17.36 -8.98
C VAL A 650 -18.32 -18.00 -8.29
N ALA A 651 -17.32 -17.19 -8.02
CA ALA A 651 -16.08 -17.58 -7.36
C ALA A 651 -15.47 -16.37 -6.65
N THR A 652 -14.69 -16.61 -5.61
CA THR A 652 -13.92 -15.56 -4.98
C THR A 652 -12.61 -15.41 -5.75
N PRO A 653 -12.33 -14.24 -6.33
CA PRO A 653 -11.08 -14.01 -7.03
C PRO A 653 -9.91 -13.91 -6.04
N PRO A 654 -8.66 -14.18 -6.49
CA PRO A 654 -7.53 -14.31 -5.59
C PRO A 654 -7.15 -13.02 -4.84
N TYR A 655 -7.48 -11.84 -5.36
CA TYR A 655 -7.04 -10.56 -4.82
C TYR A 655 -8.15 -9.69 -4.24
N THR A 656 -9.38 -10.17 -4.20
CA THR A 656 -10.52 -9.48 -3.56
C THR A 656 -11.55 -10.48 -3.09
N LEU A 657 -12.38 -10.09 -2.14
CA LEU A 657 -13.51 -10.91 -1.71
C LEU A 657 -14.64 -10.97 -2.76
N GLY A 658 -14.65 -10.03 -3.70
CA GLY A 658 -15.59 -10.01 -4.81
C GLY A 658 -17.03 -9.67 -4.44
N LEU A 659 -17.29 -9.08 -3.28
CA LEU A 659 -18.66 -8.80 -2.78
C LEU A 659 -19.50 -7.96 -3.75
N ARG A 660 -18.87 -7.16 -4.60
CA ARG A 660 -19.53 -6.38 -5.67
C ARG A 660 -20.26 -7.24 -6.69
N ALA A 661 -19.83 -8.50 -6.87
CA ALA A 661 -20.43 -9.45 -7.83
C ALA A 661 -21.42 -10.40 -7.18
N TRP A 662 -21.66 -10.28 -5.87
CA TRP A 662 -22.65 -11.11 -5.18
C TRP A 662 -24.07 -10.65 -5.54
N TRP A 663 -25.04 -11.57 -5.45
CA TRP A 663 -26.45 -11.30 -5.69
C TRP A 663 -27.34 -12.08 -4.70
N GLN A 664 -28.58 -11.63 -4.55
CA GLN A 664 -29.57 -12.34 -3.75
C GLN A 664 -30.19 -13.48 -4.56
N LYS A 665 -30.21 -14.70 -3.99
CA LYS A 665 -30.97 -15.83 -4.51
C LYS A 665 -32.46 -15.52 -4.41
N ASN A 666 -33.27 -16.02 -5.33
CA ASN A 666 -34.75 -16.01 -5.26
C ASN A 666 -35.37 -14.65 -4.90
N LEU A 667 -35.28 -13.68 -5.83
CA LEU A 667 -35.93 -12.37 -5.67
C LEU A 667 -37.49 -12.45 -5.76
N GLU A 668 -38.05 -13.58 -6.20
CA GLU A 668 -39.48 -13.74 -6.45
C GLU A 668 -40.37 -13.84 -5.20
N THR A 669 -39.81 -14.03 -4.00
CA THR A 669 -40.58 -14.25 -2.75
C THR A 669 -40.65 -13.06 -1.80
N SER A 670 -40.16 -11.87 -2.18
CA SER A 670 -40.23 -10.66 -1.34
C SER A 670 -41.11 -9.57 -1.98
N ARG A 671 -42.33 -9.92 -2.39
CA ARG A 671 -43.41 -8.98 -2.68
C ARG A 671 -44.25 -8.70 -1.44
#